data_4bea98bf24fe504d9ec942c32885f207
#
_entry.id   4bea98bf24fe504d9ec942c32885f207
#
_cell.length_a   1.000
_cell.length_b   1.000
_cell.length_c   1.000
_cell.angle_alpha   90.00
_cell.angle_beta   90.00
_cell.angle_gamma   90.00
#
_symmetry.space_group_name_H-M   'P 1'
#
loop_
_entity.id
_entity.type
_entity.pdbx_description
1 polymer ?
#
loop_
_entity_poly.entity_id
_entity_poly.type
_entity_poly.pdbx_seq_one_letter_code
_entity_poly.pdbx_strand_id
1 'polypeptide(L)'
;MPTFSIDFETTSACDISYGAYRYAADPSTRILLFAIAKDDEAPVVWRIDEPDSPESCKALYMFRMAIKDGTPIRAFNVGFEAAICKYVLERQLGIKPPALEQWRCTQFLCRRSGAPPSLAKAAEFLKLGDQKNPIGKALIGVFSDQNKLVDLLPPKGDIKDKDWKKLKRTSASPILEDEIPWDWSFSIAGGRMTVREGWDAFISYCRQDVVVEREVARKLAKMEPSPDVLAGFLFDLRMNDRGVPVDVPSLKKVQHLIVRYEEELSGRFREITGLNPSQTAAALKWLKGHGYAGDSLNAATVADVRKKDYDKLDAEGRKALDIRVALSFAAVKKVPAMMQWACPDGRIRGAFTFYGAQKTGRWTSQGPQFQNMKKPGKKIKKLVPYIYSLLAAGELDNELVTILFGNPYEIYASLSRYFVRIPGQQIYDVDFAQVEARILPALIGCERILDKFRRGEDIYMDVANALGVDRDMGKVISLLCQFQGGWRAVKVPLGDRITEADARKAVSAYRKENPEVVEAWGVFQDTWIRALRDPGRWHNATEKVKFAYSTKDPFPRILMRLPAGRDIVYPYPKARPITMVRYARNVVVEVPGEQPTVREEKSDWERLAGHLDPQQVAAYVDLGDSFLCPWERITGHFHTHELEFWGHVKDAHWGTVKTYGGDLLQSATQGTGMDFLLHGCVEAEKRGHEPFFVVHDQALGHHAEGRTLEDFIEALCTRPAWFPDFPLDADGSMADSYQKD
;
A
#
# COMPACT_ATOMS: atom_id res chain seq x y z
N MET A 1 9.53 -30.29 8.64
CA MET A 1 8.73 -30.31 9.87
C MET A 1 7.27 -30.38 9.49
N PRO A 2 6.44 -31.11 10.23
CA PRO A 2 5.01 -31.14 9.97
C PRO A 2 4.43 -29.71 10.05
N THR A 3 3.43 -29.43 9.22
CA THR A 3 2.76 -28.13 9.15
C THR A 3 1.27 -28.35 9.11
N PHE A 4 0.50 -27.57 9.85
CA PHE A 4 -0.96 -27.55 9.72
C PHE A 4 -1.37 -26.37 8.83
N SER A 5 -2.30 -26.61 7.91
CA SER A 5 -2.98 -25.54 7.17
C SER A 5 -4.38 -25.36 7.70
N ILE A 6 -4.82 -24.11 7.89
CA ILE A 6 -6.15 -23.78 8.44
C ILE A 6 -6.79 -22.63 7.67
N ASP A 7 -8.13 -22.66 7.60
CA ASP A 7 -8.96 -21.59 7.07
C ASP A 7 -10.24 -21.47 7.89
N PHE A 8 -10.68 -20.23 8.23
CA PHE A 8 -11.86 -19.94 9.00
C PHE A 8 -12.94 -19.26 8.18
N GLU A 9 -14.16 -19.75 8.27
CA GLU A 9 -15.35 -19.04 7.85
C GLU A 9 -16.11 -18.51 9.07
N THR A 10 -16.41 -17.22 9.06
CA THR A 10 -16.95 -16.52 10.23
C THR A 10 -18.13 -15.66 9.86
N THR A 11 -18.89 -15.22 10.87
CA THR A 11 -19.97 -14.26 10.71
C THR A 11 -19.86 -13.13 11.74
N SER A 12 -20.32 -11.93 11.39
CA SER A 12 -20.32 -10.75 12.27
C SER A 12 -21.33 -9.71 11.82
N ALA A 13 -21.86 -8.94 12.76
CA ALA A 13 -22.58 -7.69 12.48
C ALA A 13 -21.60 -6.53 12.16
N CYS A 14 -20.32 -6.68 12.49
CA CYS A 14 -19.28 -5.72 12.12
C CYS A 14 -18.85 -5.96 10.67
N ASP A 15 -18.77 -4.88 9.88
CA ASP A 15 -18.26 -4.97 8.50
C ASP A 15 -16.76 -5.30 8.51
N ILE A 16 -16.35 -6.32 7.75
CA ILE A 16 -14.95 -6.75 7.60
C ILE A 16 -14.06 -5.66 6.99
N SER A 17 -14.64 -4.70 6.27
CA SER A 17 -13.91 -3.55 5.73
C SER A 17 -13.33 -2.63 6.81
N TYR A 18 -13.78 -2.77 8.06
CA TYR A 18 -13.24 -2.09 9.23
C TYR A 18 -11.98 -2.77 9.82
N GLY A 19 -11.47 -3.78 9.13
CA GLY A 19 -10.26 -4.51 9.47
C GLY A 19 -10.51 -5.76 10.30
N ALA A 20 -9.65 -6.76 10.10
CA ALA A 20 -9.80 -8.09 10.69
C ALA A 20 -9.89 -8.06 12.22
N TYR A 21 -9.10 -7.23 12.88
CA TYR A 21 -9.10 -7.12 14.34
C TYR A 21 -10.36 -6.45 14.89
N ARG A 22 -10.85 -5.39 14.24
CA ARG A 22 -12.09 -4.71 14.65
C ARG A 22 -13.29 -5.63 14.44
N TYR A 23 -13.30 -6.37 13.32
CA TYR A 23 -14.29 -7.40 13.02
C TYR A 23 -14.27 -8.51 14.09
N ALA A 24 -13.11 -9.10 14.37
CA ALA A 24 -12.97 -10.20 15.33
C ALA A 24 -13.32 -9.79 16.78
N ALA A 25 -13.02 -8.54 17.16
CA ALA A 25 -13.31 -8.00 18.49
C ALA A 25 -14.81 -7.72 18.73
N ASP A 26 -15.63 -7.72 17.69
CA ASP A 26 -17.06 -7.51 17.83
C ASP A 26 -17.71 -8.70 18.56
N PRO A 27 -18.57 -8.47 19.58
CA PRO A 27 -19.22 -9.54 20.32
C PRO A 27 -20.10 -10.47 19.48
N SER A 28 -20.61 -9.98 18.35
CA SER A 28 -21.44 -10.76 17.41
C SER A 28 -20.63 -11.75 16.56
N THR A 29 -19.29 -11.57 16.51
CA THR A 29 -18.45 -12.42 15.67
C THR A 29 -18.38 -13.84 16.17
N ARG A 30 -18.65 -14.79 15.27
CA ARG A 30 -18.62 -16.23 15.52
C ARG A 30 -17.87 -16.97 14.42
N ILE A 31 -17.20 -18.05 14.79
CA ILE A 31 -16.70 -19.05 13.84
C ILE A 31 -17.88 -19.92 13.42
N LEU A 32 -18.13 -20.00 12.12
CA LEU A 32 -19.13 -20.89 11.51
C LEU A 32 -18.51 -22.25 11.17
N LEU A 33 -17.35 -22.21 10.53
CA LEU A 33 -16.57 -23.34 10.05
C LEU A 33 -15.09 -23.06 10.27
N PHE A 34 -14.30 -24.12 10.47
CA PHE A 34 -12.88 -24.08 10.12
C PHE A 34 -12.44 -25.41 9.54
N ALA A 35 -11.69 -25.35 8.46
CA ALA A 35 -11.04 -26.51 7.87
C ALA A 35 -9.58 -26.57 8.33
N ILE A 36 -9.10 -27.77 8.69
CA ILE A 36 -7.70 -28.00 9.08
C ILE A 36 -7.16 -29.28 8.45
N ALA A 37 -5.90 -29.21 8.01
CA ALA A 37 -5.20 -30.38 7.49
C ALA A 37 -3.75 -30.41 7.97
N LYS A 38 -3.24 -31.59 8.25
CA LYS A 38 -1.80 -31.80 8.53
C LYS A 38 -1.11 -32.28 7.28
N ASP A 39 -0.02 -31.59 6.92
CA ASP A 39 0.79 -31.90 5.73
C ASP A 39 -0.07 -32.16 4.48
N ASP A 40 -0.05 -33.36 3.92
CA ASP A 40 -0.82 -33.74 2.73
C ASP A 40 -2.14 -34.47 3.02
N GLU A 41 -2.53 -34.57 4.30
CA GLU A 41 -3.81 -35.20 4.67
C GLU A 41 -5.00 -34.42 4.10
N ALA A 42 -6.13 -35.12 3.89
CA ALA A 42 -7.38 -34.47 3.53
C ALA A 42 -7.85 -33.53 4.63
N PRO A 43 -8.30 -32.31 4.30
CA PRO A 43 -8.84 -31.39 5.31
C PRO A 43 -10.08 -31.97 6.02
N VAL A 44 -10.13 -31.81 7.33
CA VAL A 44 -11.32 -32.05 8.15
C VAL A 44 -11.90 -30.72 8.60
N VAL A 45 -13.22 -30.66 8.80
CA VAL A 45 -13.95 -29.42 9.10
C VAL A 45 -14.66 -29.50 10.44
N TRP A 46 -14.45 -28.49 11.27
CA TRP A 46 -15.33 -28.20 12.38
C TRP A 46 -16.51 -27.35 11.91
N ARG A 47 -17.73 -27.64 12.36
CA ARG A 47 -18.96 -26.95 11.95
C ARG A 47 -19.79 -26.55 13.15
N ILE A 48 -20.39 -25.35 13.10
CA ILE A 48 -21.22 -24.81 14.17
C ILE A 48 -22.56 -25.59 14.32
N ASP A 49 -23.11 -26.12 13.21
CA ASP A 49 -24.37 -26.88 13.20
C ASP A 49 -24.24 -28.32 13.74
N GLU A 50 -23.02 -28.89 13.67
CA GLU A 50 -22.69 -30.22 14.19
C GLU A 50 -21.35 -30.23 14.95
N PRO A 51 -21.24 -29.49 16.07
CA PRO A 51 -19.95 -29.30 16.77
C PRO A 51 -19.37 -30.58 17.36
N ASP A 52 -20.24 -31.57 17.69
CA ASP A 52 -19.89 -32.84 18.32
C ASP A 52 -19.79 -34.01 17.31
N SER A 53 -19.89 -33.74 16.00
CA SER A 53 -19.71 -34.79 14.99
C SER A 53 -18.29 -35.35 15.04
N PRO A 54 -18.08 -36.62 14.63
CA PRO A 54 -16.73 -37.22 14.62
C PRO A 54 -15.71 -36.40 13.85
N GLU A 55 -16.10 -35.73 12.74
CA GLU A 55 -15.24 -34.87 11.97
C GLU A 55 -14.90 -33.56 12.72
N SER A 56 -15.89 -32.89 13.32
CA SER A 56 -15.71 -31.72 14.15
C SER A 56 -14.80 -31.99 15.34
N CYS A 57 -15.01 -33.10 16.04
CA CYS A 57 -14.14 -33.53 17.14
C CYS A 57 -12.69 -33.78 16.66
N LYS A 58 -12.49 -34.39 15.49
CA LYS A 58 -11.17 -34.61 14.90
C LYS A 58 -10.50 -33.27 14.55
N ALA A 59 -11.24 -32.35 13.95
CA ALA A 59 -10.70 -31.02 13.61
C ALA A 59 -10.24 -30.24 14.85
N LEU A 60 -11.08 -30.23 15.91
CA LEU A 60 -10.73 -29.60 17.19
C LEU A 60 -9.50 -30.25 17.83
N TYR A 61 -9.42 -31.58 17.82
CA TYR A 61 -8.26 -32.30 18.33
C TYR A 61 -7.00 -31.94 17.61
N MET A 62 -7.03 -31.96 16.28
CA MET A 62 -5.88 -31.58 15.44
C MET A 62 -5.40 -30.15 15.72
N PHE A 63 -6.34 -29.21 15.87
CA PHE A 63 -5.97 -27.81 16.14
C PHE A 63 -5.37 -27.65 17.56
N ARG A 64 -5.97 -28.28 18.59
CA ARG A 64 -5.40 -28.30 19.95
C ARG A 64 -3.99 -28.89 19.99
N MET A 65 -3.76 -29.96 19.25
CA MET A 65 -2.44 -30.59 19.17
C MET A 65 -1.43 -29.70 18.48
N ALA A 66 -1.81 -29.06 17.36
CA ALA A 66 -0.93 -28.10 16.66
C ALA A 66 -0.49 -26.97 17.59
N ILE A 67 -1.41 -26.41 18.38
CA ILE A 67 -1.12 -25.35 19.36
C ILE A 67 -0.20 -25.87 20.46
N LYS A 68 -0.55 -27.00 21.08
CA LYS A 68 0.19 -27.59 22.21
C LYS A 68 1.63 -27.95 21.85
N ASP A 69 1.82 -28.54 20.67
CA ASP A 69 3.13 -29.03 20.22
C ASP A 69 4.00 -27.93 19.60
N GLY A 70 3.50 -26.69 19.52
CA GLY A 70 4.22 -25.57 18.89
C GLY A 70 4.44 -25.78 17.39
N THR A 71 3.64 -26.63 16.72
CA THR A 71 3.79 -26.94 15.31
C THR A 71 3.44 -25.72 14.46
N PRO A 72 4.16 -25.41 13.35
CA PRO A 72 3.80 -24.35 12.45
C PRO A 72 2.37 -24.48 11.92
N ILE A 73 1.62 -23.37 11.96
CA ILE A 73 0.25 -23.26 11.46
C ILE A 73 0.27 -22.27 10.30
N ARG A 74 -0.15 -22.72 9.14
CA ARG A 74 -0.20 -21.94 7.91
C ARG A 74 -1.62 -21.54 7.58
N ALA A 75 -1.80 -20.31 7.13
CA ALA A 75 -3.04 -19.81 6.57
C ALA A 75 -2.76 -18.91 5.39
N PHE A 76 -3.76 -18.66 4.54
CA PHE A 76 -3.54 -17.75 3.42
C PHE A 76 -3.30 -16.32 3.89
N ASN A 77 -4.12 -15.79 4.81
CA ASN A 77 -4.03 -14.44 5.34
C ASN A 77 -3.97 -14.45 6.87
N VAL A 78 -2.83 -14.79 7.43
CA VAL A 78 -2.62 -14.95 8.89
C VAL A 78 -3.12 -13.76 9.72
N GLY A 79 -3.11 -12.53 9.18
CA GLY A 79 -3.64 -11.37 9.90
C GLY A 79 -5.12 -11.51 10.27
N PHE A 80 -5.90 -12.23 9.47
CA PHE A 80 -7.30 -12.54 9.77
C PHE A 80 -7.41 -13.69 10.79
N GLU A 81 -6.77 -14.81 10.53
CA GLU A 81 -6.83 -15.99 11.38
C GLU A 81 -6.29 -15.72 12.78
N ALA A 82 -5.21 -14.97 12.91
CA ALA A 82 -4.65 -14.56 14.20
C ALA A 82 -5.64 -13.68 15.00
N ALA A 83 -6.32 -12.74 14.31
CA ALA A 83 -7.35 -11.92 14.95
C ALA A 83 -8.55 -12.75 15.42
N ILE A 84 -9.06 -13.69 14.61
CA ILE A 84 -10.13 -14.61 15.00
C ILE A 84 -9.70 -15.47 16.18
N CYS A 85 -8.50 -16.04 16.14
CA CYS A 85 -7.98 -16.82 17.27
C CYS A 85 -7.87 -16.01 18.56
N LYS A 86 -7.43 -14.75 18.47
CA LYS A 86 -7.27 -13.86 19.64
C LYS A 86 -8.59 -13.51 20.31
N TYR A 87 -9.65 -13.23 19.54
CA TYR A 87 -10.88 -12.66 20.09
C TYR A 87 -12.05 -13.64 20.16
N VAL A 88 -12.07 -14.68 19.31
CA VAL A 88 -13.24 -15.56 19.18
C VAL A 88 -12.95 -16.96 19.64
N LEU A 89 -11.76 -17.51 19.40
CA LEU A 89 -11.44 -18.92 19.60
C LEU A 89 -11.64 -19.38 21.06
N GLU A 90 -11.09 -18.65 22.04
CA GLU A 90 -11.24 -18.99 23.46
C GLU A 90 -12.67 -18.75 23.93
N ARG A 91 -13.29 -17.65 23.53
CA ARG A 91 -14.68 -17.31 23.88
C ARG A 91 -15.67 -18.35 23.39
N GLN A 92 -15.50 -18.89 22.18
CA GLN A 92 -16.47 -19.80 21.56
C GLN A 92 -16.14 -21.27 21.77
N LEU A 93 -14.85 -21.64 21.73
CA LEU A 93 -14.40 -23.05 21.68
C LEU A 93 -13.57 -23.47 22.91
N GLY A 94 -13.27 -22.52 23.83
CA GLY A 94 -12.45 -22.80 25.01
C GLY A 94 -11.01 -23.19 24.66
N ILE A 95 -10.49 -22.72 23.53
CA ILE A 95 -9.13 -22.99 23.05
C ILE A 95 -8.31 -21.71 23.12
N LYS A 96 -7.15 -21.76 23.80
CA LYS A 96 -6.21 -20.64 23.78
C LYS A 96 -5.64 -20.44 22.38
N PRO A 97 -5.43 -19.18 21.95
CA PRO A 97 -4.87 -18.89 20.64
C PRO A 97 -3.44 -19.46 20.47
N PRO A 98 -3.03 -19.81 19.25
CA PRO A 98 -1.64 -20.16 18.96
C PRO A 98 -0.70 -18.99 19.26
N ALA A 99 0.55 -19.28 19.64
CA ALA A 99 1.60 -18.27 19.71
C ALA A 99 1.84 -17.66 18.32
N LEU A 100 2.16 -16.36 18.27
CA LEU A 100 2.39 -15.66 16.98
C LEU A 100 3.54 -16.31 16.18
N GLU A 101 4.52 -16.88 16.86
CA GLU A 101 5.67 -17.58 16.28
C GLU A 101 5.32 -18.85 15.50
N GLN A 102 4.16 -19.45 15.76
CA GLN A 102 3.69 -20.63 15.03
C GLN A 102 3.15 -20.31 13.64
N TRP A 103 2.77 -19.03 13.39
CA TRP A 103 2.12 -18.65 12.15
C TRP A 103 3.06 -18.63 10.93
N ARG A 104 2.54 -19.12 9.79
CA ARG A 104 3.15 -19.04 8.46
C ARG A 104 2.11 -18.52 7.49
N CYS A 105 2.41 -17.44 6.75
CA CYS A 105 1.45 -16.74 5.90
C CYS A 105 1.75 -16.97 4.42
N THR A 106 0.84 -17.63 3.72
CA THR A 106 0.98 -17.87 2.28
C THR A 106 0.76 -16.61 1.46
N GLN A 107 -0.05 -15.67 1.92
CA GLN A 107 -0.19 -14.37 1.27
C GLN A 107 1.11 -13.54 1.33
N PHE A 108 1.82 -13.57 2.47
CA PHE A 108 3.15 -12.98 2.58
C PHE A 108 4.14 -13.66 1.63
N LEU A 109 4.11 -14.99 1.56
CA LEU A 109 4.95 -15.74 0.63
C LEU A 109 4.66 -15.36 -0.84
N CYS A 110 3.38 -15.16 -1.21
CA CYS A 110 3.00 -14.64 -2.52
C CYS A 110 3.58 -13.23 -2.77
N ARG A 111 3.40 -12.30 -1.84
CA ARG A 111 3.94 -10.93 -1.97
C ARG A 111 5.44 -10.94 -2.18
N ARG A 112 6.16 -11.66 -1.36
CA ARG A 112 7.61 -11.79 -1.42
C ARG A 112 8.10 -12.42 -2.71
N SER A 113 7.32 -13.34 -3.26
CA SER A 113 7.63 -14.05 -4.50
C SER A 113 7.24 -13.31 -5.77
N GLY A 114 6.64 -12.12 -5.67
CA GLY A 114 6.11 -11.39 -6.82
C GLY A 114 4.82 -11.99 -7.40
N ALA A 115 4.18 -12.93 -6.69
CA ALA A 115 2.88 -13.49 -7.06
C ALA A 115 1.72 -12.63 -6.51
N PRO A 116 0.51 -12.72 -7.08
CA PRO A 116 -0.66 -11.98 -6.58
C PRO A 116 -1.01 -12.39 -5.13
N PRO A 117 -1.27 -11.44 -4.22
CA PRO A 117 -1.64 -11.73 -2.83
C PRO A 117 -3.14 -12.02 -2.67
N SER A 118 -3.70 -12.82 -3.55
CA SER A 118 -5.09 -13.30 -3.53
C SER A 118 -5.07 -14.77 -3.88
N LEU A 119 -5.72 -15.63 -3.10
CA LEU A 119 -5.66 -17.08 -3.26
C LEU A 119 -6.06 -17.51 -4.68
N ALA A 120 -7.20 -17.02 -5.19
CA ALA A 120 -7.66 -17.32 -6.54
C ALA A 120 -6.66 -16.85 -7.63
N LYS A 121 -6.17 -15.61 -7.53
CA LYS A 121 -5.22 -15.07 -8.50
C LYS A 121 -3.84 -15.73 -8.40
N ALA A 122 -3.41 -16.15 -7.21
CA ALA A 122 -2.17 -16.90 -7.03
C ALA A 122 -2.25 -18.28 -7.65
N ALA A 123 -3.37 -18.99 -7.46
CA ALA A 123 -3.62 -20.28 -8.08
C ALA A 123 -3.60 -20.19 -9.62
N GLU A 124 -4.28 -19.18 -10.18
CA GLU A 124 -4.26 -18.90 -11.63
C GLU A 124 -2.84 -18.58 -12.13
N PHE A 125 -2.14 -17.67 -11.44
CA PHE A 125 -0.78 -17.27 -11.78
C PHE A 125 0.21 -18.44 -11.77
N LEU A 126 0.08 -19.34 -10.80
CA LEU A 126 0.90 -20.54 -10.66
C LEU A 126 0.40 -21.71 -11.51
N LYS A 127 -0.70 -21.54 -12.24
CA LYS A 127 -1.32 -22.55 -13.13
C LYS A 127 -1.61 -23.85 -12.39
N LEU A 128 -2.22 -23.72 -11.18
CA LEU A 128 -2.62 -24.88 -10.40
C LEU A 128 -3.82 -25.59 -11.04
N GLY A 129 -3.88 -26.93 -10.87
CA GLY A 129 -5.04 -27.73 -11.28
C GLY A 129 -6.26 -27.41 -10.43
N ASP A 130 -6.05 -27.31 -9.12
CA ASP A 130 -7.08 -26.91 -8.17
C ASP A 130 -7.28 -25.39 -8.16
N GLN A 131 -8.53 -24.98 -8.31
CA GLN A 131 -8.92 -23.56 -8.33
C GLN A 131 -9.90 -23.27 -7.19
N LYS A 132 -9.94 -22.01 -6.75
CA LYS A 132 -10.93 -21.55 -5.78
C LYS A 132 -12.35 -21.69 -6.34
N ASN A 133 -13.27 -22.22 -5.51
CA ASN A 133 -14.66 -22.38 -5.91
C ASN A 133 -15.34 -21.02 -6.17
N PRO A 134 -15.85 -20.74 -7.37
CA PRO A 134 -16.41 -19.44 -7.72
C PRO A 134 -17.68 -19.05 -6.96
N ILE A 135 -18.44 -20.05 -6.45
CA ILE A 135 -19.67 -19.80 -5.70
C ILE A 135 -19.41 -19.28 -4.28
N GLY A 136 -18.18 -19.46 -3.74
CA GLY A 136 -17.85 -19.13 -2.35
C GLY A 136 -18.18 -17.69 -1.96
N LYS A 137 -17.85 -16.72 -2.82
CA LYS A 137 -18.17 -15.30 -2.57
C LYS A 137 -19.67 -15.03 -2.38
N ALA A 138 -20.53 -15.76 -3.09
CA ALA A 138 -21.98 -15.64 -2.96
C ALA A 138 -22.46 -16.29 -1.66
N LEU A 139 -21.89 -17.44 -1.28
CA LEU A 139 -22.20 -18.15 -0.03
C LEU A 139 -21.75 -17.37 1.20
N ILE A 140 -20.58 -16.71 1.16
CA ILE A 140 -20.16 -15.76 2.21
C ILE A 140 -21.25 -14.70 2.41
N GLY A 141 -21.82 -14.15 1.33
CA GLY A 141 -22.90 -13.17 1.43
C GLY A 141 -24.21 -13.72 2.00
N VAL A 142 -24.38 -15.04 2.05
CA VAL A 142 -25.60 -15.69 2.61
C VAL A 142 -25.39 -16.06 4.08
N PHE A 143 -24.21 -16.61 4.44
CA PHE A 143 -23.98 -17.19 5.75
C PHE A 143 -23.14 -16.30 6.68
N SER A 144 -22.23 -15.49 6.12
CA SER A 144 -21.23 -14.73 6.90
C SER A 144 -21.59 -13.26 7.13
N ASP A 145 -22.33 -12.64 6.23
CA ASP A 145 -22.66 -11.21 6.31
C ASP A 145 -23.99 -10.95 7.00
N GLN A 146 -23.96 -10.69 8.31
CA GLN A 146 -25.17 -10.38 9.09
C GLN A 146 -25.85 -9.04 8.71
N ASN A 147 -25.20 -8.20 7.94
CA ASN A 147 -25.80 -6.96 7.43
C ASN A 147 -26.56 -7.18 6.11
N LYS A 148 -26.37 -8.34 5.50
CA LYS A 148 -27.02 -8.70 4.25
C LYS A 148 -28.24 -9.57 4.52
N LEU A 149 -29.41 -9.01 4.21
CA LEU A 149 -30.67 -9.73 4.33
C LEU A 149 -30.87 -10.66 3.13
N VAL A 150 -31.14 -11.92 3.39
CA VAL A 150 -31.41 -12.96 2.39
C VAL A 150 -32.87 -13.38 2.44
N ASP A 151 -33.55 -13.31 1.32
CA ASP A 151 -34.94 -13.79 1.21
C ASP A 151 -34.97 -15.30 1.04
N LEU A 152 -35.53 -15.97 2.01
CA LEU A 152 -35.76 -17.41 2.02
C LEU A 152 -37.21 -17.72 1.63
N LEU A 153 -37.40 -18.76 0.83
CA LEU A 153 -38.72 -19.24 0.41
C LEU A 153 -38.86 -20.71 0.82
N PRO A 154 -40.02 -21.11 1.41
CA PRO A 154 -40.27 -22.51 1.78
C PRO A 154 -40.29 -23.41 0.52
N PRO A 155 -40.28 -24.72 0.67
CA PRO A 155 -40.54 -25.66 -0.41
C PRO A 155 -41.86 -25.32 -1.11
N LYS A 156 -41.85 -25.32 -2.45
CA LYS A 156 -42.97 -24.79 -3.26
C LYS A 156 -44.24 -25.65 -3.07
N GLY A 157 -44.13 -26.98 -3.02
CA GLY A 157 -45.25 -27.90 -3.00
C GLY A 157 -46.25 -27.60 -4.11
N ASP A 158 -47.54 -27.70 -3.80
CA ASP A 158 -48.65 -27.37 -4.73
C ASP A 158 -49.12 -25.91 -4.65
N ILE A 159 -48.31 -25.02 -4.03
CA ILE A 159 -48.64 -23.63 -3.79
C ILE A 159 -48.45 -22.82 -5.10
N LYS A 160 -49.42 -21.99 -5.48
CA LYS A 160 -49.33 -21.09 -6.65
C LYS A 160 -48.20 -20.07 -6.46
N ASP A 161 -47.47 -19.76 -7.50
CA ASP A 161 -46.29 -18.87 -7.48
C ASP A 161 -46.51 -17.54 -6.74
N LYS A 162 -47.67 -16.93 -6.93
CA LYS A 162 -47.97 -15.62 -6.32
C LYS A 162 -48.20 -15.74 -4.80
N ASP A 163 -48.77 -16.87 -4.33
CA ASP A 163 -49.02 -17.09 -2.91
C ASP A 163 -47.81 -17.67 -2.21
N TRP A 164 -47.03 -18.51 -2.89
CA TRP A 164 -45.75 -19.04 -2.44
C TRP A 164 -44.73 -17.94 -2.14
N LYS A 165 -44.62 -16.94 -3.04
CA LYS A 165 -43.71 -15.80 -2.83
C LYS A 165 -44.10 -14.89 -1.65
N LYS A 166 -45.35 -14.96 -1.18
CA LYS A 166 -45.78 -14.22 0.01
C LYS A 166 -45.30 -14.87 1.32
N LEU A 167 -44.93 -16.16 1.27
CA LEU A 167 -44.45 -16.91 2.43
C LEU A 167 -42.99 -16.69 2.73
N LYS A 168 -42.30 -15.77 2.00
CA LYS A 168 -40.89 -15.48 2.19
C LYS A 168 -40.62 -15.06 3.63
N ARG A 169 -39.49 -15.50 4.15
CA ARG A 169 -38.86 -15.07 5.39
C ARG A 169 -37.53 -14.38 5.02
N THR A 170 -37.19 -13.32 5.70
CA THR A 170 -35.90 -12.63 5.51
C THR A 170 -35.00 -12.96 6.69
N SER A 171 -33.80 -13.40 6.41
CA SER A 171 -32.79 -13.76 7.42
C SER A 171 -31.49 -13.01 7.15
N ALA A 172 -30.80 -12.62 8.21
CA ALA A 172 -29.46 -12.07 8.16
C ALA A 172 -28.37 -13.16 8.03
N SER A 173 -28.63 -14.36 8.58
CA SER A 173 -27.76 -15.53 8.45
C SER A 173 -28.58 -16.78 8.77
N PRO A 174 -29.00 -17.58 7.77
CA PRO A 174 -29.89 -18.73 8.01
C PRO A 174 -29.33 -19.79 8.97
N ILE A 175 -28.02 -19.90 9.06
CA ILE A 175 -27.35 -20.89 9.91
C ILE A 175 -27.36 -20.50 11.40
N LEU A 176 -27.70 -19.27 11.73
CA LEU A 176 -27.81 -18.78 13.12
C LEU A 176 -29.24 -18.72 13.62
N GLU A 177 -30.21 -19.16 12.82
CA GLU A 177 -31.60 -19.25 13.23
C GLU A 177 -31.80 -20.34 14.32
N ASP A 178 -32.70 -20.11 15.26
CA ASP A 178 -33.01 -21.07 16.32
C ASP A 178 -33.47 -22.43 15.75
N GLU A 179 -34.27 -22.36 14.68
CA GLU A 179 -34.63 -23.51 13.86
C GLU A 179 -34.15 -23.27 12.43
N ILE A 180 -33.06 -23.91 12.04
CA ILE A 180 -32.46 -23.75 10.73
C ILE A 180 -33.42 -24.21 9.64
N PRO A 181 -33.83 -23.37 8.70
CA PRO A 181 -34.79 -23.71 7.65
C PRO A 181 -34.11 -24.47 6.50
N TRP A 182 -33.60 -25.66 6.76
CA TRP A 182 -32.78 -26.46 5.86
C TRP A 182 -33.36 -26.71 4.47
N ASP A 183 -34.67 -26.90 4.36
CA ASP A 183 -35.44 -27.16 3.14
C ASP A 183 -35.88 -25.86 2.42
N TRP A 184 -35.74 -24.71 3.05
CA TRP A 184 -36.00 -23.41 2.42
C TRP A 184 -34.92 -23.07 1.44
N SER A 185 -35.25 -22.25 0.42
CA SER A 185 -34.34 -21.92 -0.66
C SER A 185 -34.12 -20.41 -0.78
N PHE A 186 -32.91 -20.04 -1.20
CA PHE A 186 -32.51 -18.68 -1.53
C PHE A 186 -32.03 -18.58 -2.97
N SER A 187 -32.03 -17.35 -3.52
CA SER A 187 -31.51 -17.06 -4.85
C SER A 187 -30.02 -16.81 -4.82
N ILE A 188 -29.29 -17.41 -5.74
CA ILE A 188 -27.84 -17.24 -5.93
C ILE A 188 -27.54 -17.09 -7.42
N ALA A 189 -26.39 -16.58 -7.78
CA ALA A 189 -25.97 -16.50 -9.17
C ALA A 189 -25.97 -17.90 -9.81
N GLY A 190 -26.80 -18.08 -10.82
CA GLY A 190 -26.96 -19.37 -11.50
C GLY A 190 -28.22 -20.17 -11.11
N GLY A 191 -29.06 -19.67 -10.17
CA GLY A 191 -30.32 -20.37 -9.83
C GLY A 191 -30.77 -20.19 -8.39
N ARG A 192 -31.34 -21.27 -7.84
CA ARG A 192 -31.78 -21.35 -6.46
C ARG A 192 -31.14 -22.56 -5.80
N MET A 193 -30.82 -22.44 -4.51
CA MET A 193 -30.34 -23.52 -3.65
C MET A 193 -31.16 -23.58 -2.37
N THR A 194 -31.35 -24.76 -1.80
CA THR A 194 -31.81 -24.86 -0.43
C THR A 194 -30.72 -24.43 0.56
N VAL A 195 -31.08 -24.07 1.77
CA VAL A 195 -30.11 -23.72 2.82
C VAL A 195 -29.16 -24.89 3.05
N ARG A 196 -29.65 -26.15 3.03
CA ARG A 196 -28.82 -27.37 3.16
C ARG A 196 -27.78 -27.47 2.04
N GLU A 197 -28.22 -27.39 0.77
CA GLU A 197 -27.29 -27.45 -0.38
C GLU A 197 -26.25 -26.32 -0.35
N GLY A 198 -26.67 -25.10 0.01
CA GLY A 198 -25.76 -23.96 0.16
C GLY A 198 -24.76 -24.16 1.29
N TRP A 199 -25.18 -24.71 2.42
CA TRP A 199 -24.30 -24.99 3.54
C TRP A 199 -23.29 -26.10 3.24
N ASP A 200 -23.71 -27.19 2.61
CA ASP A 200 -22.80 -28.25 2.17
C ASP A 200 -21.78 -27.75 1.13
N ALA A 201 -22.22 -26.86 0.23
CA ALA A 201 -21.32 -26.18 -0.70
C ALA A 201 -20.34 -25.24 0.01
N PHE A 202 -20.77 -24.58 1.11
CA PHE A 202 -19.92 -23.69 1.91
C PHE A 202 -18.87 -24.48 2.72
N ILE A 203 -19.24 -25.64 3.26
CA ILE A 203 -18.29 -26.57 3.89
C ILE A 203 -17.25 -27.03 2.86
N SER A 204 -17.70 -27.42 1.67
CA SER A 204 -16.79 -27.82 0.57
C SER A 204 -15.88 -26.71 0.14
N TYR A 205 -16.38 -25.46 0.11
CA TYR A 205 -15.59 -24.27 -0.18
C TYR A 205 -14.47 -24.04 0.85
N CYS A 206 -14.77 -24.11 2.15
CA CYS A 206 -13.79 -23.98 3.22
C CYS A 206 -12.70 -25.07 3.13
N ARG A 207 -13.06 -26.33 2.83
CA ARG A 207 -12.09 -27.41 2.57
C ARG A 207 -11.19 -27.09 1.36
N GLN A 208 -11.78 -26.61 0.27
CA GLN A 208 -11.08 -26.33 -0.97
C GLN A 208 -10.07 -25.19 -0.78
N ASP A 209 -10.40 -24.17 0.01
CA ASP A 209 -9.48 -23.06 0.30
C ASP A 209 -8.20 -23.55 0.99
N VAL A 210 -8.27 -24.52 1.91
CA VAL A 210 -7.10 -25.18 2.52
C VAL A 210 -6.30 -25.97 1.49
N VAL A 211 -6.96 -26.70 0.57
CA VAL A 211 -6.28 -27.47 -0.48
C VAL A 211 -5.50 -26.51 -1.41
N VAL A 212 -6.16 -25.48 -1.91
CA VAL A 212 -5.55 -24.50 -2.84
C VAL A 212 -4.42 -23.72 -2.15
N GLU A 213 -4.61 -23.34 -0.87
CA GLU A 213 -3.58 -22.66 -0.08
C GLU A 213 -2.30 -23.50 0.02
N ARG A 214 -2.42 -24.78 0.37
CA ARG A 214 -1.28 -25.70 0.45
C ARG A 214 -0.56 -25.87 -0.87
N GLU A 215 -1.30 -25.95 -1.99
CA GLU A 215 -0.71 -26.05 -3.31
C GLU A 215 0.08 -24.80 -3.69
N VAL A 216 -0.47 -23.61 -3.40
CA VAL A 216 0.25 -22.34 -3.57
C VAL A 216 1.53 -22.34 -2.74
N ALA A 217 1.45 -22.70 -1.45
CA ALA A 217 2.59 -22.76 -0.55
C ALA A 217 3.65 -23.76 -1.05
N ARG A 218 3.24 -24.95 -1.50
CA ARG A 218 4.13 -25.99 -2.04
C ARG A 218 4.85 -25.52 -3.32
N LYS A 219 4.14 -24.86 -4.22
CA LYS A 219 4.73 -24.28 -5.44
C LYS A 219 5.76 -23.19 -5.10
N LEU A 220 5.52 -22.41 -4.08
CA LEU A 220 6.40 -21.35 -3.64
C LEU A 220 7.43 -21.78 -2.58
N ALA A 221 7.51 -23.08 -2.22
CA ALA A 221 8.35 -23.57 -1.12
C ALA A 221 9.85 -23.21 -1.27
N LYS A 222 10.37 -23.15 -2.51
CA LYS A 222 11.75 -22.70 -2.77
C LYS A 222 12.00 -21.21 -2.52
N MET A 223 10.94 -20.46 -2.25
CA MET A 223 10.95 -19.03 -1.98
C MET A 223 10.52 -18.72 -0.53
N GLU A 224 10.52 -19.73 0.34
CA GLU A 224 10.31 -19.53 1.79
C GLU A 224 11.30 -18.49 2.34
N PRO A 225 10.88 -17.67 3.31
CA PRO A 225 11.72 -16.63 3.88
C PRO A 225 12.91 -17.22 4.64
N SER A 226 14.06 -16.55 4.59
CA SER A 226 15.17 -16.81 5.53
C SER A 226 14.71 -16.53 6.96
N PRO A 227 15.44 -17.06 7.98
CA PRO A 227 15.11 -16.80 9.39
C PRO A 227 14.95 -15.31 9.71
N ASP A 228 15.82 -14.44 9.17
CA ASP A 228 15.75 -12.99 9.40
C ASP A 228 14.49 -12.35 8.79
N VAL A 229 14.14 -12.75 7.57
CA VAL A 229 12.92 -12.26 6.91
C VAL A 229 11.66 -12.80 7.60
N LEU A 230 11.72 -14.03 8.12
CA LEU A 230 10.64 -14.59 8.94
C LEU A 230 10.51 -13.83 10.28
N ALA A 231 11.61 -13.52 10.94
CA ALA A 231 11.62 -12.70 12.15
C ALA A 231 10.96 -11.33 11.89
N GLY A 232 11.19 -10.75 10.72
CA GLY A 232 10.52 -9.53 10.28
C GLY A 232 9.01 -9.67 10.09
N PHE A 233 8.56 -10.78 9.52
CA PHE A 233 7.13 -11.07 9.43
C PHE A 233 6.50 -11.24 10.83
N LEU A 234 7.18 -11.93 11.73
CA LEU A 234 6.71 -12.10 13.11
C LEU A 234 6.71 -10.77 13.89
N PHE A 235 7.69 -9.90 13.64
CA PHE A 235 7.66 -8.53 14.14
C PHE A 235 6.42 -7.78 13.64
N ASP A 236 6.10 -7.85 12.34
CA ASP A 236 4.89 -7.24 11.78
C ASP A 236 3.61 -7.75 12.46
N LEU A 237 3.50 -9.06 12.69
CA LEU A 237 2.36 -9.62 13.42
C LEU A 237 2.25 -9.05 14.84
N ARG A 238 3.35 -8.98 15.59
CA ARG A 238 3.36 -8.41 16.95
C ARG A 238 3.04 -6.91 16.94
N MET A 239 3.60 -6.16 16.01
CA MET A 239 3.32 -4.73 15.85
C MET A 239 1.84 -4.48 15.52
N ASN A 240 1.27 -5.22 14.58
CA ASN A 240 -0.15 -5.14 14.25
C ASN A 240 -1.06 -5.59 15.39
N ASP A 241 -0.65 -6.59 16.17
CA ASP A 241 -1.38 -7.06 17.36
C ASP A 241 -1.33 -6.07 18.51
N ARG A 242 -0.18 -5.41 18.71
CA ARG A 242 0.00 -4.28 19.65
C ARG A 242 -0.92 -3.11 19.26
N GLY A 243 -0.95 -2.76 17.98
CA GLY A 243 -1.82 -1.75 17.36
C GLY A 243 -1.45 -0.32 17.71
N VAL A 244 -1.92 0.59 16.87
CA VAL A 244 -1.71 2.05 16.97
C VAL A 244 -2.70 2.63 17.98
N PRO A 245 -2.26 3.23 19.08
CA PRO A 245 -3.16 3.87 20.04
C PRO A 245 -3.76 5.14 19.45
N VAL A 246 -5.07 5.36 19.69
CA VAL A 246 -5.77 6.56 19.20
C VAL A 246 -6.71 7.13 20.25
N ASP A 247 -6.83 8.45 20.27
CA ASP A 247 -7.74 9.19 21.14
C ASP A 247 -9.17 9.10 20.59
N VAL A 248 -9.88 8.03 20.94
CA VAL A 248 -11.26 7.79 20.52
C VAL A 248 -12.23 8.87 20.97
N PRO A 249 -12.18 9.42 22.22
CA PRO A 249 -13.03 10.54 22.62
C PRO A 249 -12.93 11.77 21.73
N SER A 250 -11.71 12.21 21.42
CA SER A 250 -11.49 13.37 20.53
C SER A 250 -11.85 13.06 19.07
N LEU A 251 -11.58 11.84 18.60
CA LEU A 251 -12.03 11.38 17.28
C LEU A 251 -13.55 11.44 17.12
N LYS A 252 -14.32 11.06 18.14
CA LYS A 252 -15.80 11.17 18.13
C LYS A 252 -16.26 12.61 18.00
N LYS A 253 -15.64 13.53 18.76
CA LYS A 253 -15.97 14.96 18.71
C LYS A 253 -15.73 15.55 17.33
N VAL A 254 -14.54 15.33 16.76
CA VAL A 254 -14.22 15.86 15.44
C VAL A 254 -15.03 15.20 14.32
N GLN A 255 -15.36 13.94 14.44
CA GLN A 255 -16.25 13.26 13.47
C GLN A 255 -17.64 13.91 13.46
N HIS A 256 -18.20 14.25 14.62
CA HIS A 256 -19.45 14.98 14.71
C HIS A 256 -19.38 16.34 14.01
N LEU A 257 -18.29 17.09 14.21
CA LEU A 257 -18.07 18.36 13.52
C LEU A 257 -17.96 18.21 12.00
N ILE A 258 -17.27 17.15 11.53
CA ILE A 258 -17.15 16.81 10.11
C ILE A 258 -18.53 16.56 9.50
N VAL A 259 -19.36 15.72 10.14
CA VAL A 259 -20.70 15.39 9.64
C VAL A 259 -21.58 16.65 9.56
N ARG A 260 -21.59 17.45 10.62
CA ARG A 260 -22.36 18.73 10.62
C ARG A 260 -21.91 19.69 9.52
N TYR A 261 -20.60 19.79 9.27
CA TYR A 261 -20.06 20.64 8.21
C TYR A 261 -20.41 20.10 6.82
N GLU A 262 -20.39 18.80 6.62
CA GLU A 262 -20.81 18.14 5.38
C GLU A 262 -22.30 18.38 5.09
N GLU A 263 -23.15 18.28 6.11
CA GLU A 263 -24.59 18.56 6.01
C GLU A 263 -24.85 20.03 5.64
N GLU A 264 -24.17 20.96 6.29
CA GLU A 264 -24.24 22.40 6.02
C GLU A 264 -23.83 22.72 4.57
N LEU A 265 -22.64 22.23 4.15
CA LEU A 265 -22.19 22.46 2.78
C LEU A 265 -23.10 21.81 1.75
N SER A 266 -23.59 20.60 2.02
CA SER A 266 -24.53 19.91 1.13
C SER A 266 -25.88 20.62 1.05
N GLY A 267 -26.33 21.19 2.15
CA GLY A 267 -27.54 22.07 2.18
C GLY A 267 -27.35 23.29 1.30
N ARG A 268 -26.30 24.06 1.51
CA ARG A 268 -25.95 25.23 0.70
C ARG A 268 -25.79 24.91 -0.78
N PHE A 269 -25.19 23.75 -1.10
CA PHE A 269 -25.08 23.31 -2.49
C PHE A 269 -26.44 23.05 -3.13
N ARG A 270 -27.37 22.40 -2.40
CA ARG A 270 -28.74 22.16 -2.84
C ARG A 270 -29.54 23.45 -3.03
N GLU A 271 -29.38 24.41 -2.13
CA GLU A 271 -30.02 25.73 -2.25
C GLU A 271 -29.60 26.46 -3.51
N ILE A 272 -28.33 26.40 -3.89
CA ILE A 272 -27.78 27.07 -5.07
C ILE A 272 -28.15 26.31 -6.36
N THR A 273 -28.03 24.98 -6.37
CA THR A 273 -28.05 24.19 -7.60
C THR A 273 -29.32 23.36 -7.81
N GLY A 274 -30.10 23.14 -6.76
CA GLY A 274 -31.19 22.15 -6.75
C GLY A 274 -30.73 20.69 -6.75
N LEU A 275 -29.40 20.41 -6.62
CA LEU A 275 -28.84 19.10 -6.82
C LEU A 275 -28.14 18.60 -5.51
N ASN A 276 -28.02 17.26 -5.37
CA ASN A 276 -27.11 16.71 -4.36
C ASN A 276 -25.65 16.73 -4.86
N PRO A 277 -24.68 17.03 -3.98
CA PRO A 277 -23.26 17.03 -4.37
C PRO A 277 -22.75 15.72 -4.98
N SER A 278 -23.37 14.58 -4.63
CA SER A 278 -23.03 13.25 -5.18
C SER A 278 -23.43 13.06 -6.64
N GLN A 279 -24.34 13.88 -7.18
CA GLN A 279 -24.81 13.82 -8.57
C GLN A 279 -23.79 14.47 -9.52
N THR A 280 -22.59 13.89 -9.66
CA THR A 280 -21.44 14.50 -10.35
C THR A 280 -21.75 14.92 -11.80
N ALA A 281 -22.45 14.10 -12.58
CA ALA A 281 -22.77 14.43 -13.97
C ALA A 281 -23.75 15.61 -14.08
N ALA A 282 -24.77 15.64 -13.23
CA ALA A 282 -25.73 16.75 -13.18
C ALA A 282 -25.06 18.05 -12.69
N ALA A 283 -24.21 17.95 -11.66
CA ALA A 283 -23.44 19.08 -11.15
C ALA A 283 -22.48 19.66 -12.19
N LEU A 284 -21.82 18.81 -12.99
CA LEU A 284 -20.97 19.27 -14.10
C LEU A 284 -21.79 20.02 -15.16
N LYS A 285 -22.95 19.48 -15.53
CA LYS A 285 -23.85 20.13 -16.50
C LYS A 285 -24.31 21.49 -15.99
N TRP A 286 -24.69 21.57 -14.71
CA TRP A 286 -25.12 22.81 -14.07
C TRP A 286 -23.99 23.85 -14.06
N LEU A 287 -22.81 23.47 -13.62
CA LEU A 287 -21.61 24.33 -13.58
C LEU A 287 -21.22 24.85 -15.00
N LYS A 288 -21.31 24.01 -16.02
CA LYS A 288 -21.11 24.46 -17.44
C LYS A 288 -22.07 25.55 -17.84
N GLY A 289 -23.32 25.49 -17.40
CA GLY A 289 -24.30 26.56 -17.58
C GLY A 289 -23.95 27.87 -16.87
N HIS A 290 -23.09 27.82 -15.84
CA HIS A 290 -22.59 28.95 -15.03
C HIS A 290 -21.14 29.33 -15.36
N GLY A 291 -20.64 28.97 -16.57
CA GLY A 291 -19.32 29.40 -17.05
C GLY A 291 -18.15 28.45 -16.75
N TYR A 292 -18.39 27.23 -16.24
CA TYR A 292 -17.32 26.25 -16.00
C TYR A 292 -16.77 25.70 -17.31
N ALA A 293 -15.49 25.92 -17.59
CA ALA A 293 -14.81 25.55 -18.82
C ALA A 293 -14.26 24.10 -18.85
N GLY A 294 -14.28 23.39 -17.71
CA GLY A 294 -13.71 22.05 -17.61
C GLY A 294 -14.61 20.94 -18.13
N ASP A 295 -14.02 19.84 -18.57
CA ASP A 295 -14.75 18.65 -19.07
C ASP A 295 -15.08 17.63 -17.97
N SER A 296 -14.52 17.80 -16.78
CA SER A 296 -14.77 16.94 -15.63
C SER A 296 -14.64 17.70 -14.31
N LEU A 297 -15.15 17.10 -13.22
CA LEU A 297 -14.98 17.61 -11.85
C LEU A 297 -13.89 16.86 -11.08
N ASN A 298 -12.90 16.25 -11.78
CA ASN A 298 -11.74 15.68 -11.11
C ASN A 298 -10.81 16.80 -10.58
N ALA A 299 -9.99 16.47 -9.58
CA ALA A 299 -9.16 17.45 -8.89
C ALA A 299 -8.22 18.24 -9.82
N ALA A 300 -7.66 17.59 -10.84
CA ALA A 300 -6.72 18.21 -11.78
C ALA A 300 -7.43 19.23 -12.69
N THR A 301 -8.56 18.85 -13.29
CA THR A 301 -9.37 19.75 -14.14
C THR A 301 -9.89 20.94 -13.33
N VAL A 302 -10.41 20.69 -12.12
CA VAL A 302 -10.89 21.76 -11.24
C VAL A 302 -9.77 22.72 -10.85
N ALA A 303 -8.58 22.21 -10.52
CA ALA A 303 -7.42 23.06 -10.20
C ALA A 303 -7.01 23.92 -11.41
N ASP A 304 -7.03 23.38 -12.63
CA ASP A 304 -6.71 24.10 -13.84
C ASP A 304 -7.74 25.22 -14.14
N VAL A 305 -9.02 24.91 -14.05
CA VAL A 305 -10.11 25.90 -14.21
C VAL A 305 -10.01 27.00 -13.14
N ARG A 306 -9.77 26.65 -11.88
CA ARG A 306 -9.59 27.66 -10.81
C ARG A 306 -8.39 28.58 -11.06
N LYS A 307 -7.37 28.10 -11.73
CA LYS A 307 -6.18 28.90 -12.06
C LYS A 307 -6.37 29.80 -13.27
N LYS A 308 -7.10 29.33 -14.31
CA LYS A 308 -7.17 29.98 -15.63
C LYS A 308 -8.48 30.68 -15.93
N ASP A 309 -9.59 30.10 -15.46
CA ASP A 309 -10.94 30.43 -15.89
C ASP A 309 -11.92 30.65 -14.75
N TYR A 310 -11.44 30.79 -13.49
CA TYR A 310 -12.30 30.96 -12.33
C TYR A 310 -13.19 32.21 -12.44
N ASP A 311 -12.67 33.28 -13.02
CA ASP A 311 -13.38 34.53 -13.22
C ASP A 311 -14.49 34.46 -14.30
N LYS A 312 -14.45 33.42 -15.15
CA LYS A 312 -15.50 33.18 -16.16
C LYS A 312 -16.78 32.59 -15.53
N LEU A 313 -16.70 32.00 -14.32
CA LEU A 313 -17.89 31.57 -13.62
C LEU A 313 -18.59 32.81 -13.04
N ASP A 314 -19.92 32.75 -13.07
CA ASP A 314 -20.77 33.73 -12.34
C ASP A 314 -20.65 33.49 -10.80
N ALA A 315 -21.34 34.31 -10.03
CA ALA A 315 -21.29 34.27 -8.58
C ALA A 315 -21.80 32.95 -7.96
N GLU A 316 -22.85 32.38 -8.57
CA GLU A 316 -23.44 31.11 -8.11
C GLU A 316 -22.55 29.92 -8.52
N GLY A 317 -22.02 29.91 -9.74
CA GLY A 317 -21.08 28.92 -10.21
C GLY A 317 -19.81 28.85 -9.38
N ARG A 318 -19.23 30.02 -8.98
CA ARG A 318 -18.09 30.09 -8.07
C ARG A 318 -18.40 29.48 -6.70
N LYS A 319 -19.53 29.88 -6.09
CA LYS A 319 -19.95 29.33 -4.80
C LYS A 319 -20.17 27.82 -4.86
N ALA A 320 -20.87 27.34 -5.87
CA ALA A 320 -21.14 25.91 -6.04
C ALA A 320 -19.85 25.10 -6.27
N LEU A 321 -18.92 25.63 -7.09
CA LEU A 321 -17.61 24.99 -7.33
C LEU A 321 -16.78 24.94 -6.04
N ASP A 322 -16.72 26.00 -5.27
CA ASP A 322 -15.96 26.07 -4.02
C ASP A 322 -16.52 25.10 -2.98
N ILE A 323 -17.84 25.00 -2.83
CA ILE A 323 -18.49 24.01 -1.95
C ILE A 323 -18.12 22.58 -2.43
N ARG A 324 -18.21 22.33 -3.75
CA ARG A 324 -17.88 21.02 -4.31
C ARG A 324 -16.42 20.63 -4.08
N VAL A 325 -15.50 21.59 -4.20
CA VAL A 325 -14.08 21.40 -3.87
C VAL A 325 -13.89 21.09 -2.40
N ALA A 326 -14.54 21.82 -1.49
CA ALA A 326 -14.48 21.55 -0.06
C ALA A 326 -14.98 20.13 0.25
N LEU A 327 -16.14 19.73 -0.27
CA LEU A 327 -16.71 18.39 -0.08
C LEU A 327 -15.85 17.25 -0.67
N SER A 328 -15.00 17.53 -1.67
CA SER A 328 -14.10 16.56 -2.28
C SER A 328 -12.77 16.37 -1.53
N PHE A 329 -12.57 17.06 -0.39
CA PHE A 329 -11.32 17.04 0.36
C PHE A 329 -11.04 15.67 1.00
N ALA A 330 -10.33 14.81 0.27
CA ALA A 330 -10.13 13.40 0.64
C ALA A 330 -9.37 13.18 1.97
N ALA A 331 -8.51 14.13 2.37
CA ALA A 331 -7.68 13.95 3.57
C ALA A 331 -8.51 13.89 4.87
N VAL A 332 -9.68 14.53 4.93
CA VAL A 332 -10.56 14.49 6.10
C VAL A 332 -11.14 13.09 6.36
N LYS A 333 -11.27 12.25 5.32
CA LYS A 333 -11.79 10.87 5.43
C LYS A 333 -10.94 9.96 6.30
N LYS A 334 -9.72 10.39 6.68
CA LYS A 334 -8.86 9.65 7.62
C LYS A 334 -9.50 9.54 9.01
N VAL A 335 -10.19 10.59 9.47
CA VAL A 335 -10.83 10.62 10.79
C VAL A 335 -11.93 9.57 10.92
N PRO A 336 -12.96 9.51 10.06
CA PRO A 336 -13.96 8.44 10.11
C PRO A 336 -13.34 7.06 9.93
N ALA A 337 -12.31 6.89 9.08
CA ALA A 337 -11.63 5.63 8.94
C ALA A 337 -10.93 5.18 10.24
N MET A 338 -10.29 6.10 10.98
CA MET A 338 -9.72 5.80 12.29
C MET A 338 -10.79 5.33 13.28
N MET A 339 -11.96 5.99 13.29
CA MET A 339 -13.08 5.61 14.16
C MET A 339 -13.62 4.20 13.83
N GLN A 340 -13.79 3.90 12.55
CA GLN A 340 -14.30 2.60 12.09
C GLN A 340 -13.35 1.45 12.45
N TRP A 341 -12.03 1.70 12.37
CA TRP A 341 -11.00 0.69 12.62
C TRP A 341 -10.59 0.55 14.09
N ALA A 342 -10.96 1.51 14.94
CA ALA A 342 -10.62 1.47 16.36
C ALA A 342 -11.30 0.28 17.06
N CYS A 343 -10.51 -0.58 17.67
CA CYS A 343 -10.97 -1.65 18.54
C CYS A 343 -11.52 -1.07 19.86
N PRO A 344 -12.27 -1.86 20.65
CA PRO A 344 -12.88 -1.37 21.91
C PRO A 344 -11.89 -0.77 22.91
N ASP A 345 -10.63 -1.19 22.88
CA ASP A 345 -9.56 -0.69 23.76
C ASP A 345 -8.85 0.59 23.23
N GLY A 346 -9.39 1.22 22.19
CA GLY A 346 -8.84 2.46 21.63
C GLY A 346 -7.58 2.26 20.77
N ARG A 347 -7.34 1.06 20.23
CA ARG A 347 -6.22 0.78 19.33
C ARG A 347 -6.69 0.37 17.95
N ILE A 348 -5.98 0.81 16.92
CA ILE A 348 -6.18 0.39 15.54
C ILE A 348 -5.18 -0.72 15.23
N ARG A 349 -5.67 -1.92 14.96
CA ARG A 349 -4.86 -3.12 14.71
C ARG A 349 -4.96 -3.60 13.28
N GLY A 350 -3.92 -4.32 12.82
CA GLY A 350 -3.91 -4.89 11.48
C GLY A 350 -3.86 -3.85 10.35
N ALA A 351 -3.47 -2.61 10.65
CA ALA A 351 -3.44 -1.52 9.68
C ALA A 351 -2.21 -1.55 8.77
N PHE A 352 -1.18 -2.32 9.11
CA PHE A 352 0.05 -2.43 8.33
C PHE A 352 0.13 -3.77 7.61
N THR A 353 0.75 -3.74 6.44
CA THR A 353 0.95 -4.93 5.61
C THR A 353 2.42 -5.06 5.25
N PHE A 354 3.08 -6.07 5.81
CA PHE A 354 4.45 -6.42 5.49
C PHE A 354 4.59 -6.84 4.03
N TYR A 355 5.61 -6.37 3.33
CA TYR A 355 5.74 -6.55 1.89
C TYR A 355 4.51 -6.08 1.08
N GLY A 356 3.77 -5.09 1.59
CA GLY A 356 2.66 -4.53 0.85
C GLY A 356 3.10 -3.89 -0.48
N ALA A 357 4.24 -3.19 -0.48
CA ALA A 357 4.92 -2.74 -1.69
C ALA A 357 5.88 -3.84 -2.18
N GLN A 358 5.36 -4.81 -2.93
CA GLN A 358 6.08 -6.03 -3.35
C GLN A 358 7.45 -5.76 -3.98
N LYS A 359 7.56 -4.69 -4.79
CA LYS A 359 8.77 -4.31 -5.52
C LYS A 359 9.94 -3.92 -4.60
N THR A 360 9.67 -3.44 -3.39
CA THR A 360 10.70 -2.98 -2.45
C THR A 360 10.70 -3.74 -1.13
N GLY A 361 9.60 -4.43 -0.83
CA GLY A 361 9.35 -5.08 0.46
C GLY A 361 8.86 -4.12 1.55
N ARG A 362 8.67 -2.83 1.25
CA ARG A 362 8.19 -1.83 2.21
C ARG A 362 6.80 -2.17 2.74
N TRP A 363 6.52 -1.76 3.98
CA TRP A 363 5.17 -1.76 4.52
C TRP A 363 4.25 -0.86 3.71
N THR A 364 3.02 -1.29 3.56
CA THR A 364 1.89 -0.43 3.19
C THR A 364 0.89 -0.38 4.33
N SER A 365 -0.02 0.57 4.29
CA SER A 365 -1.10 0.65 5.27
C SER A 365 -2.46 0.58 4.59
N GLN A 366 -3.44 0.06 5.30
CA GLN A 366 -4.84 -0.02 4.91
C GLN A 366 -5.74 0.71 5.91
N GLY A 367 -7.04 0.79 5.67
CA GLY A 367 -7.99 1.53 6.48
C GLY A 367 -7.63 3.03 6.57
N PRO A 368 -7.21 3.52 7.72
CA PRO A 368 -6.80 4.92 7.89
C PRO A 368 -5.63 5.35 7.00
N GLN A 369 -4.86 4.39 6.45
CA GLN A 369 -3.69 4.65 5.60
C GLN A 369 -2.72 5.64 6.26
N PHE A 370 -2.17 5.27 7.38
CA PHE A 370 -1.29 6.10 8.21
C PHE A 370 -0.12 6.73 7.45
N GLN A 371 0.41 6.04 6.42
CA GLN A 371 1.51 6.53 5.58
C GLN A 371 1.15 7.79 4.80
N ASN A 372 -0.16 8.04 4.57
CA ASN A 372 -0.66 9.15 3.77
C ASN A 372 -1.40 10.20 4.62
N MET A 373 -1.11 10.30 5.92
CA MET A 373 -1.68 11.32 6.78
C MET A 373 -1.16 12.71 6.40
N LYS A 374 -2.08 13.69 6.34
CA LYS A 374 -1.74 15.05 5.95
C LYS A 374 -0.74 15.68 6.94
N LYS A 375 0.33 16.26 6.43
CA LYS A 375 1.18 17.16 7.21
C LYS A 375 0.52 18.54 7.26
N PRO A 376 0.33 19.14 8.45
CA PRO A 376 -0.15 20.50 8.55
C PRO A 376 0.86 21.48 7.96
N GLY A 377 0.38 22.54 7.30
CA GLY A 377 1.25 23.62 6.84
C GLY A 377 1.94 24.32 8.01
N LYS A 378 3.10 24.97 7.77
CA LYS A 378 3.95 25.59 8.82
C LYS A 378 3.17 26.48 9.80
N LYS A 379 2.17 27.25 9.33
CA LYS A 379 1.34 28.11 10.18
C LYS A 379 0.40 27.28 11.08
N ILE A 380 -0.30 26.30 10.50
CA ILE A 380 -1.26 25.47 11.24
C ILE A 380 -0.54 24.54 12.21
N LYS A 381 0.64 24.02 11.85
CA LYS A 381 1.44 23.12 12.71
C LYS A 381 1.63 23.68 14.11
N LYS A 382 1.92 24.98 14.25
CA LYS A 382 2.09 25.67 15.54
C LYS A 382 0.78 25.78 16.34
N LEU A 383 -0.36 25.75 15.66
CA LEU A 383 -1.69 25.90 16.25
C LEU A 383 -2.37 24.58 16.59
N VAL A 384 -1.89 23.46 16.01
CA VAL A 384 -2.48 22.12 16.21
C VAL A 384 -2.65 21.75 17.69
N PRO A 385 -1.67 21.96 18.60
CA PRO A 385 -1.86 21.68 20.01
C PRO A 385 -3.00 22.49 20.64
N TYR A 386 -3.11 23.77 20.31
CA TYR A 386 -4.15 24.64 20.78
C TYR A 386 -5.54 24.26 20.23
N ILE A 387 -5.63 24.00 18.92
CA ILE A 387 -6.87 23.53 18.29
C ILE A 387 -7.32 22.20 18.90
N TYR A 388 -6.38 21.31 19.18
CA TYR A 388 -6.67 20.05 19.85
C TYR A 388 -7.18 20.25 21.27
N SER A 389 -6.63 21.20 22.04
CA SER A 389 -7.13 21.52 23.41
C SER A 389 -8.57 22.04 23.39
N LEU A 390 -8.91 22.90 22.45
CA LEU A 390 -10.28 23.37 22.24
C LEU A 390 -11.24 22.23 21.89
N LEU A 391 -10.81 21.34 21.01
CA LEU A 391 -11.57 20.12 20.66
C LEU A 391 -11.77 19.23 21.89
N ALA A 392 -10.73 18.99 22.66
CA ALA A 392 -10.78 18.16 23.87
C ALA A 392 -11.71 18.75 24.92
N ALA A 393 -11.69 20.08 25.11
CA ALA A 393 -12.61 20.82 25.99
C ALA A 393 -14.07 20.83 25.49
N GLY A 394 -14.30 20.58 24.18
CA GLY A 394 -15.62 20.69 23.56
C GLY A 394 -16.00 22.12 23.18
N GLU A 395 -15.01 22.98 23.10
CA GLU A 395 -15.15 24.42 22.78
C GLU A 395 -14.97 24.72 21.30
N LEU A 396 -14.62 23.69 20.49
CA LEU A 396 -14.40 23.82 19.05
C LEU A 396 -15.70 23.55 18.28
N ASP A 397 -16.09 24.47 17.40
CA ASP A 397 -17.16 24.29 16.43
C ASP A 397 -16.72 24.74 15.02
N ASN A 398 -17.57 24.50 14.01
CA ASN A 398 -17.25 24.79 12.61
C ASN A 398 -17.16 26.29 12.32
N GLU A 399 -17.93 27.12 13.01
CA GLU A 399 -17.92 28.58 12.86
C GLU A 399 -16.63 29.17 13.40
N LEU A 400 -16.25 28.81 14.62
CA LEU A 400 -14.98 29.19 15.23
C LEU A 400 -13.78 28.75 14.38
N VAL A 401 -13.79 27.51 13.88
CA VAL A 401 -12.73 27.02 12.99
C VAL A 401 -12.65 27.84 11.71
N THR A 402 -13.80 28.16 11.11
CA THR A 402 -13.85 28.96 9.88
C THR A 402 -13.30 30.37 10.07
N ILE A 403 -13.65 31.01 11.17
CA ILE A 403 -13.24 32.41 11.50
C ILE A 403 -11.74 32.45 11.83
N LEU A 404 -11.25 31.55 12.67
CA LEU A 404 -9.89 31.64 13.24
C LEU A 404 -8.84 30.96 12.40
N PHE A 405 -9.19 29.85 11.74
CA PHE A 405 -8.22 28.93 11.12
C PHE A 405 -8.48 28.66 9.63
N GLY A 406 -9.64 29.01 9.12
CA GLY A 406 -10.02 28.81 7.71
C GLY A 406 -10.82 27.54 7.46
N ASN A 407 -10.50 26.78 6.43
CA ASN A 407 -11.31 25.63 6.02
C ASN A 407 -11.35 24.51 7.09
N PRO A 408 -12.53 24.20 7.69
CA PRO A 408 -12.67 23.16 8.71
C PRO A 408 -12.10 21.80 8.30
N TYR A 409 -12.32 21.33 7.06
CA TYR A 409 -11.80 20.06 6.61
C TYR A 409 -10.27 20.01 6.55
N GLU A 410 -9.63 21.13 6.23
CA GLU A 410 -8.16 21.22 6.26
C GLU A 410 -7.62 21.12 7.69
N ILE A 411 -8.29 21.78 8.63
CA ILE A 411 -7.95 21.76 10.05
C ILE A 411 -8.14 20.35 10.61
N TYR A 412 -9.31 19.73 10.41
CA TYR A 412 -9.60 18.38 10.92
C TYR A 412 -8.68 17.31 10.33
N ALA A 413 -8.37 17.41 9.03
CA ALA A 413 -7.38 16.53 8.44
C ALA A 413 -5.97 16.72 9.03
N SER A 414 -5.62 17.95 9.40
CA SER A 414 -4.34 18.27 10.05
C SER A 414 -4.24 17.72 11.48
N LEU A 415 -5.37 17.52 12.16
CA LEU A 415 -5.43 16.87 13.47
C LEU A 415 -5.24 15.36 13.40
N SER A 416 -5.35 14.72 12.22
CA SER A 416 -5.37 13.25 12.10
C SER A 416 -4.15 12.59 12.75
N ARG A 417 -2.95 13.16 12.65
CA ARG A 417 -1.75 12.67 13.33
C ARG A 417 -1.81 12.82 14.83
N TYR A 418 -2.39 13.92 15.31
CA TYR A 418 -2.50 14.24 16.72
C TYR A 418 -3.37 13.26 17.49
N PHE A 419 -4.29 12.58 16.81
CA PHE A 419 -5.10 11.52 17.41
C PHE A 419 -4.32 10.22 17.64
N VAL A 420 -3.13 10.03 17.05
CA VAL A 420 -2.23 8.92 17.38
C VAL A 420 -1.48 9.28 18.65
N ARG A 421 -2.00 8.80 19.78
CA ARG A 421 -1.49 9.13 21.12
C ARG A 421 -1.97 8.13 22.18
N ILE A 422 -1.25 8.11 23.30
CA ILE A 422 -1.66 7.41 24.51
C ILE A 422 -1.99 8.48 25.56
N PRO A 423 -3.21 8.53 26.09
CA PRO A 423 -3.56 9.50 27.11
C PRO A 423 -2.63 9.43 28.32
N GLY A 424 -2.01 10.57 28.68
CA GLY A 424 -1.11 10.66 29.84
C GLY A 424 0.28 10.03 29.65
N GLN A 425 0.63 9.61 28.45
CA GLN A 425 1.96 9.05 28.14
C GLN A 425 2.56 9.71 26.91
N GLN A 426 3.88 9.79 26.88
CA GLN A 426 4.62 10.20 25.71
C GLN A 426 4.93 9.01 24.80
N ILE A 427 5.14 9.28 23.53
CA ILE A 427 5.58 8.32 22.53
C ILE A 427 6.92 8.75 21.95
N TYR A 428 7.76 7.79 21.59
CA TYR A 428 8.96 8.02 20.81
C TYR A 428 8.59 8.12 19.34
N ASP A 429 9.13 9.13 18.66
CA ASP A 429 9.03 9.33 17.21
C ASP A 429 10.44 9.46 16.65
N VAL A 430 10.92 8.45 15.92
CA VAL A 430 12.30 8.38 15.40
C VAL A 430 12.26 8.15 13.90
N ASP A 431 13.00 8.98 13.15
CA ASP A 431 13.10 8.96 11.69
C ASP A 431 14.56 8.86 11.26
N PHE A 432 14.89 7.97 10.32
CA PHE A 432 16.25 7.89 9.80
C PHE A 432 16.64 9.15 9.03
N ALA A 433 17.80 9.70 9.35
CA ALA A 433 18.30 10.92 8.73
C ALA A 433 18.76 10.66 7.29
N GLN A 434 18.01 11.16 6.30
CA GLN A 434 18.35 11.14 4.87
C GLN A 434 18.71 9.72 4.35
N VAL A 435 18.03 8.70 4.81
CA VAL A 435 18.43 7.30 4.60
C VAL A 435 18.58 6.90 3.13
N GLU A 436 17.65 7.29 2.23
CA GLU A 436 17.77 6.98 0.80
C GLU A 436 19.00 7.65 0.16
N ALA A 437 19.31 8.87 0.59
CA ALA A 437 20.47 9.62 0.10
C ALA A 437 21.81 9.05 0.62
N ARG A 438 21.80 8.31 1.75
CA ARG A 438 22.97 7.58 2.27
C ARG A 438 23.09 6.18 1.64
N ILE A 439 21.98 5.48 1.45
CA ILE A 439 21.97 4.11 0.90
C ILE A 439 22.40 4.09 -0.57
N LEU A 440 21.88 5.01 -1.39
CA LEU A 440 22.21 5.03 -2.82
C LEU A 440 23.72 5.04 -3.07
N PRO A 441 24.50 6.03 -2.56
CA PRO A 441 25.95 6.03 -2.75
C PRO A 441 26.65 4.82 -2.14
N ALA A 442 26.15 4.26 -1.02
CA ALA A 442 26.70 3.07 -0.40
C ALA A 442 26.50 1.82 -1.27
N LEU A 443 25.36 1.70 -1.97
CA LEU A 443 25.10 0.59 -2.89
C LEU A 443 25.98 0.64 -4.14
N ILE A 444 26.31 1.83 -4.63
CA ILE A 444 27.13 2.01 -5.85
C ILE A 444 28.62 2.22 -5.56
N GLY A 445 29.04 2.23 -4.28
CA GLY A 445 30.44 2.43 -3.90
C GLY A 445 30.96 3.86 -4.08
N CYS A 446 30.07 4.88 -4.02
CA CYS A 446 30.45 6.28 -4.17
C CYS A 446 30.96 6.88 -2.85
N GLU A 447 32.24 6.64 -2.52
CA GLU A 447 32.86 7.13 -1.28
C GLU A 447 32.87 8.66 -1.20
N ARG A 448 32.95 9.37 -2.32
CA ARG A 448 32.90 10.84 -2.36
C ARG A 448 31.66 11.41 -1.65
N ILE A 449 30.49 10.80 -1.85
CA ILE A 449 29.24 11.24 -1.22
C ILE A 449 29.18 10.70 0.22
N LEU A 450 29.63 9.48 0.48
CA LEU A 450 29.64 8.90 1.83
C LEU A 450 30.54 9.67 2.79
N ASP A 451 31.69 10.15 2.33
CA ASP A 451 32.59 10.97 3.14
C ASP A 451 31.96 12.32 3.54
N LYS A 452 31.11 12.91 2.69
CA LYS A 452 30.34 14.09 3.08
C LYS A 452 29.43 13.79 4.28
N PHE A 453 28.72 12.67 4.25
CA PHE A 453 27.90 12.25 5.40
C PHE A 453 28.75 12.00 6.67
N ARG A 454 29.90 11.35 6.54
CA ARG A 454 30.81 11.11 7.70
C ARG A 454 31.32 12.42 8.30
N ARG A 455 31.49 13.48 7.49
CA ARG A 455 31.88 14.83 7.94
C ARG A 455 30.70 15.70 8.40
N GLY A 456 29.44 15.18 8.34
CA GLY A 456 28.25 15.95 8.68
C GLY A 456 27.87 17.03 7.67
N GLU A 457 28.33 16.93 6.43
CA GLU A 457 28.02 17.89 5.37
C GLU A 457 26.62 17.64 4.79
N ASP A 458 25.92 18.72 4.44
CA ASP A 458 24.60 18.64 3.80
C ASP A 458 24.71 18.51 2.28
N ILE A 459 24.52 17.30 1.77
CA ILE A 459 24.63 16.99 0.34
C ILE A 459 23.61 17.74 -0.55
N TYR A 460 22.52 18.24 0.02
CA TYR A 460 21.51 18.98 -0.75
C TYR A 460 21.96 20.39 -1.06
N MET A 461 22.94 20.90 -0.31
CA MET A 461 23.53 22.21 -0.58
C MET A 461 24.36 22.23 -1.86
N ASP A 462 24.92 21.11 -2.31
CA ASP A 462 25.66 21.05 -3.57
C ASP A 462 24.75 21.44 -4.75
N VAL A 463 23.59 20.81 -4.82
CA VAL A 463 22.59 21.10 -5.86
C VAL A 463 21.95 22.48 -5.66
N ALA A 464 21.68 22.86 -4.41
CA ALA A 464 21.13 24.18 -4.10
C ALA A 464 22.07 25.31 -4.54
N ASN A 465 23.36 25.20 -4.21
CA ASN A 465 24.39 26.19 -4.60
C ASN A 465 24.61 26.25 -6.13
N ALA A 466 24.66 25.09 -6.79
CA ALA A 466 24.82 25.02 -8.24
C ALA A 466 23.67 25.69 -9.01
N LEU A 467 22.48 25.76 -8.40
CA LEU A 467 21.29 26.34 -9.00
C LEU A 467 20.91 27.72 -8.45
N GLY A 468 21.55 28.18 -7.38
CA GLY A 468 21.20 29.43 -6.69
C GLY A 468 19.82 29.37 -6.03
N VAL A 469 19.41 28.21 -5.52
CA VAL A 469 18.13 27.96 -4.84
C VAL A 469 18.34 27.66 -3.35
N ASP A 470 17.24 27.67 -2.58
CA ASP A 470 17.32 27.29 -1.17
C ASP A 470 17.54 25.77 -0.98
N ARG A 471 17.93 25.38 0.24
CA ARG A 471 18.19 23.99 0.63
C ARG A 471 16.98 23.07 0.39
N ASP A 472 15.77 23.55 0.71
CA ASP A 472 14.54 22.75 0.56
C ASP A 472 14.29 22.41 -0.92
N MET A 473 14.54 23.36 -1.81
CA MET A 473 14.46 23.16 -3.25
C MET A 473 15.57 22.21 -3.73
N GLY A 474 16.80 22.37 -3.26
CA GLY A 474 17.92 21.46 -3.56
C GLY A 474 17.62 20.02 -3.15
N LYS A 475 17.04 19.83 -1.96
CA LYS A 475 16.57 18.51 -1.48
C LYS A 475 15.53 17.89 -2.41
N VAL A 476 14.48 18.63 -2.76
CA VAL A 476 13.42 18.12 -3.64
C VAL A 476 13.98 17.73 -5.00
N ILE A 477 14.83 18.57 -5.61
CA ILE A 477 15.46 18.29 -6.89
C ILE A 477 16.33 17.03 -6.82
N SER A 478 17.18 16.90 -5.80
CA SER A 478 18.04 15.73 -5.60
C SER A 478 17.24 14.44 -5.52
N LEU A 479 16.19 14.43 -4.70
CA LEU A 479 15.33 13.24 -4.51
C LEU A 479 14.57 12.85 -5.79
N LEU A 480 14.20 13.82 -6.63
CA LEU A 480 13.50 13.57 -7.89
C LEU A 480 14.43 13.13 -9.02
N CYS A 481 15.70 13.56 -8.99
CA CYS A 481 16.69 13.26 -10.03
C CYS A 481 17.47 11.97 -9.80
N GLN A 482 17.68 11.54 -8.54
CA GLN A 482 18.57 10.43 -8.18
C GLN A 482 18.20 9.06 -8.82
N PHE A 483 16.96 8.90 -9.25
CA PHE A 483 16.47 7.69 -9.91
C PHE A 483 16.08 7.92 -11.38
N GLN A 484 16.94 8.65 -12.09
CA GLN A 484 16.78 8.94 -13.52
C GLN A 484 15.58 9.86 -13.84
N GLY A 485 15.11 10.65 -12.87
CA GLY A 485 14.04 11.61 -13.09
C GLY A 485 14.44 12.66 -14.14
N GLY A 486 13.53 12.93 -15.09
CA GLY A 486 13.68 14.00 -16.07
C GLY A 486 13.06 15.31 -15.58
N TRP A 487 13.14 16.36 -16.38
CA TRP A 487 12.67 17.69 -16.02
C TRP A 487 11.15 17.72 -15.63
N ARG A 488 10.33 16.88 -16.25
CA ARG A 488 8.90 16.76 -15.89
C ARG A 488 8.71 16.21 -14.48
N ALA A 489 9.57 15.28 -14.05
CA ALA A 489 9.54 14.75 -12.69
C ALA A 489 9.88 15.86 -11.65
N VAL A 490 10.66 16.86 -12.05
CA VAL A 490 10.97 18.04 -11.21
C VAL A 490 9.85 19.08 -11.29
N LYS A 491 9.42 19.44 -12.52
CA LYS A 491 8.45 20.51 -12.76
C LYS A 491 7.06 20.21 -12.18
N VAL A 492 6.56 18.97 -12.33
CA VAL A 492 5.18 18.62 -11.92
C VAL A 492 4.97 18.78 -10.41
N PRO A 493 5.82 18.22 -9.52
CA PRO A 493 5.65 18.41 -8.07
C PRO A 493 5.92 19.84 -7.59
N LEU A 494 6.81 20.54 -8.24
CA LEU A 494 7.19 21.91 -7.86
C LEU A 494 6.22 22.97 -8.42
N GLY A 495 5.44 22.63 -9.43
CA GLY A 495 4.44 23.53 -10.02
C GLY A 495 5.04 24.87 -10.44
N ASP A 496 4.43 25.98 -9.99
CA ASP A 496 4.85 27.34 -10.33
C ASP A 496 6.10 27.82 -9.60
N ARG A 497 6.64 27.02 -8.66
CA ARG A 497 7.90 27.35 -7.96
C ARG A 497 9.14 27.22 -8.83
N ILE A 498 9.04 26.60 -10.00
CA ILE A 498 10.14 26.42 -10.94
C ILE A 498 9.63 26.53 -12.38
N THR A 499 10.37 27.19 -13.27
CA THR A 499 10.07 27.19 -14.71
C THR A 499 10.49 25.88 -15.36
N GLU A 500 10.01 25.59 -16.57
CA GLU A 500 10.49 24.43 -17.34
C GLU A 500 11.98 24.53 -17.64
N ALA A 501 12.44 25.72 -18.03
CA ALA A 501 13.85 25.97 -18.31
C ALA A 501 14.74 25.70 -17.08
N ASP A 502 14.31 26.15 -15.89
CA ASP A 502 15.06 25.92 -14.65
C ASP A 502 14.99 24.46 -14.20
N ALA A 503 13.87 23.77 -14.44
CA ALA A 503 13.77 22.34 -14.18
C ALA A 503 14.73 21.53 -15.07
N ARG A 504 14.93 21.94 -16.33
CA ARG A 504 15.93 21.34 -17.25
C ARG A 504 17.35 21.59 -16.77
N LYS A 505 17.67 22.84 -16.39
CA LYS A 505 18.97 23.18 -15.80
C LYS A 505 19.23 22.37 -14.52
N ALA A 506 18.22 22.22 -13.67
CA ALA A 506 18.31 21.46 -12.44
C ALA A 506 18.68 19.98 -12.68
N VAL A 507 18.04 19.34 -13.65
CA VAL A 507 18.36 17.94 -14.02
C VAL A 507 19.78 17.84 -14.56
N SER A 508 20.21 18.78 -15.43
CA SER A 508 21.58 18.83 -15.97
C SER A 508 22.63 19.02 -14.89
N ALA A 509 22.41 19.98 -13.99
CA ALA A 509 23.31 20.23 -12.87
C ALA A 509 23.43 19.01 -11.97
N TYR A 510 22.29 18.37 -11.57
CA TYR A 510 22.32 17.17 -10.77
C TYR A 510 23.15 16.05 -11.41
N ARG A 511 22.94 15.79 -12.71
CA ARG A 511 23.66 14.74 -13.45
C ARG A 511 25.15 15.03 -13.58
N LYS A 512 25.52 16.28 -13.72
CA LYS A 512 26.94 16.73 -13.78
C LYS A 512 27.63 16.54 -12.42
N GLU A 513 26.94 16.87 -11.34
CA GLU A 513 27.47 16.73 -9.97
C GLU A 513 27.50 15.28 -9.44
N ASN A 514 26.72 14.37 -10.07
CA ASN A 514 26.59 12.99 -9.61
C ASN A 514 26.80 11.97 -10.76
N PRO A 515 27.95 11.99 -11.45
CA PRO A 515 28.21 11.13 -12.60
C PRO A 515 28.18 9.64 -12.24
N GLU A 516 28.59 9.25 -11.02
CA GLU A 516 28.58 7.88 -10.55
C GLU A 516 27.14 7.32 -10.45
N VAL A 517 26.19 8.18 -10.04
CA VAL A 517 24.77 7.81 -9.99
C VAL A 517 24.22 7.62 -11.40
N VAL A 518 24.60 8.48 -12.33
CA VAL A 518 24.17 8.39 -13.74
C VAL A 518 24.71 7.11 -14.40
N GLU A 519 25.96 6.75 -14.14
CA GLU A 519 26.57 5.50 -14.61
C GLU A 519 25.85 4.28 -14.05
N ALA A 520 25.51 4.30 -12.75
CA ALA A 520 24.81 3.21 -12.09
C ALA A 520 23.47 2.86 -12.75
N TRP A 521 22.75 3.82 -13.30
CA TRP A 521 21.50 3.52 -14.05
C TRP A 521 21.76 2.60 -15.23
N GLY A 522 22.82 2.88 -16.01
CA GLY A 522 23.25 2.03 -17.11
C GLY A 522 23.69 0.64 -16.64
N VAL A 523 24.52 0.60 -15.61
CA VAL A 523 25.01 -0.66 -15.02
C VAL A 523 23.86 -1.58 -14.55
N PHE A 524 22.86 -1.05 -13.89
CA PHE A 524 21.69 -1.84 -13.45
C PHE A 524 20.89 -2.39 -14.64
N GLN A 525 20.66 -1.57 -15.66
CA GLN A 525 19.96 -2.00 -16.87
C GLN A 525 20.75 -3.10 -17.62
N ASP A 526 22.03 -2.91 -17.81
CA ASP A 526 22.88 -3.85 -18.53
C ASP A 526 23.05 -5.17 -17.76
N THR A 527 23.06 -5.10 -16.43
CA THR A 527 23.16 -6.30 -15.60
C THR A 527 21.86 -7.13 -15.66
N TRP A 528 20.69 -6.49 -15.72
CA TRP A 528 19.43 -7.19 -16.02
C TRP A 528 19.50 -7.93 -17.35
N ILE A 529 19.97 -7.27 -18.41
CA ILE A 529 20.08 -7.86 -19.74
C ILE A 529 21.09 -9.02 -19.75
N ARG A 530 22.24 -8.84 -19.08
CA ARG A 530 23.24 -9.92 -18.92
C ARG A 530 22.65 -11.13 -18.18
N ALA A 531 21.92 -10.92 -17.10
CA ALA A 531 21.27 -11.98 -16.36
C ALA A 531 20.30 -12.80 -17.25
N LEU A 532 19.49 -12.13 -18.08
CA LEU A 532 18.58 -12.79 -19.02
C LEU A 532 19.32 -13.64 -20.07
N ARG A 533 20.51 -13.22 -20.50
CA ARG A 533 21.33 -13.92 -21.50
C ARG A 533 22.11 -15.12 -20.93
N ASP A 534 22.34 -15.14 -19.62
CA ASP A 534 23.12 -16.16 -18.91
C ASP A 534 22.32 -16.72 -17.70
N PRO A 535 21.29 -17.57 -17.95
CA PRO A 535 20.40 -18.09 -16.92
C PRO A 535 21.13 -18.93 -15.88
N GLY A 536 20.76 -18.73 -14.61
CA GLY A 536 21.29 -19.48 -13.46
C GLY A 536 22.58 -18.92 -12.88
N ARG A 537 23.20 -17.93 -13.50
CA ARG A 537 24.40 -17.27 -13.03
C ARG A 537 24.10 -15.92 -12.37
N TRP A 538 24.83 -15.56 -11.31
CA TRP A 538 24.78 -14.26 -10.67
C TRP A 538 25.71 -13.27 -11.37
N HIS A 539 25.19 -12.09 -11.66
CA HIS A 539 25.91 -10.97 -12.27
C HIS A 539 25.89 -9.78 -11.30
N ASN A 540 27.05 -9.26 -10.96
CA ASN A 540 27.15 -8.10 -10.08
C ASN A 540 26.81 -6.82 -10.86
N ALA A 541 25.83 -6.06 -10.37
CA ALA A 541 25.65 -4.66 -10.75
C ALA A 541 26.63 -3.78 -9.96
N THR A 542 26.78 -4.08 -8.68
CA THR A 542 27.77 -3.49 -7.78
C THR A 542 28.33 -4.60 -6.86
N GLU A 543 29.24 -4.27 -5.98
CA GLU A 543 29.69 -5.21 -4.93
C GLU A 543 28.55 -5.63 -4.00
N LYS A 544 27.56 -4.78 -3.82
CA LYS A 544 26.43 -4.93 -2.90
C LYS A 544 25.16 -5.49 -3.54
N VAL A 545 24.97 -5.31 -4.84
CA VAL A 545 23.74 -5.70 -5.56
C VAL A 545 24.08 -6.58 -6.76
N LYS A 546 23.38 -7.71 -6.88
CA LYS A 546 23.57 -8.65 -8.00
C LYS A 546 22.24 -9.18 -8.51
N PHE A 547 22.25 -9.57 -9.78
CA PHE A 547 21.09 -10.12 -10.48
C PHE A 547 21.34 -11.54 -10.94
N ALA A 548 20.29 -12.37 -10.94
CA ALA A 548 20.28 -13.69 -11.59
C ALA A 548 18.93 -13.93 -12.23
N TYR A 549 18.94 -14.62 -13.37
CA TYR A 549 17.73 -15.10 -14.01
C TYR A 549 17.53 -16.60 -13.75
N SER A 550 16.39 -16.94 -13.16
CA SER A 550 15.98 -18.32 -12.94
C SER A 550 14.83 -18.69 -13.88
N THR A 551 15.04 -19.71 -14.70
CA THR A 551 14.00 -20.31 -15.55
C THR A 551 13.23 -21.44 -14.85
N LYS A 552 13.68 -21.80 -13.61
CA LYS A 552 13.16 -22.93 -12.85
C LYS A 552 11.80 -22.65 -12.22
N ASP A 553 11.09 -23.73 -11.92
CA ASP A 553 9.87 -23.73 -11.12
C ASP A 553 9.98 -22.83 -9.87
N PRO A 554 8.97 -22.03 -9.48
CA PRO A 554 7.58 -22.05 -9.96
C PRO A 554 7.31 -21.26 -11.25
N PHE A 555 8.13 -20.31 -11.63
CA PHE A 555 8.02 -19.49 -12.85
C PHE A 555 9.36 -18.81 -13.18
N PRO A 556 9.57 -18.41 -14.45
CA PRO A 556 10.74 -17.62 -14.84
C PRO A 556 10.76 -16.26 -14.11
N ARG A 557 11.92 -15.89 -13.53
CA ARG A 557 12.06 -14.65 -12.75
C ARG A 557 13.48 -14.12 -12.72
N ILE A 558 13.64 -12.82 -12.72
CA ILE A 558 14.87 -12.18 -12.26
C ILE A 558 14.80 -12.00 -10.75
N LEU A 559 15.92 -12.31 -10.10
CA LEU A 559 16.19 -12.05 -8.69
C LEU A 559 17.20 -10.92 -8.61
N MET A 560 16.89 -9.86 -7.90
CA MET A 560 17.83 -8.80 -7.54
C MET A 560 18.14 -8.95 -6.05
N ARG A 561 19.34 -9.43 -5.73
CA ARG A 561 19.80 -9.65 -4.36
C ARG A 561 20.31 -8.37 -3.74
N LEU A 562 19.78 -8.03 -2.59
CA LEU A 562 20.16 -6.90 -1.77
C LEU A 562 21.26 -7.27 -0.73
N PRO A 563 21.91 -6.28 -0.11
CA PRO A 563 22.95 -6.53 0.90
C PRO A 563 22.53 -7.44 2.05
N ALA A 564 21.27 -7.33 2.50
CA ALA A 564 20.70 -8.19 3.54
C ALA A 564 20.47 -9.66 3.11
N GLY A 565 20.86 -10.03 1.90
CA GLY A 565 20.73 -11.40 1.38
C GLY A 565 19.33 -11.75 0.86
N ARG A 566 18.34 -10.87 0.98
CA ARG A 566 17.02 -11.09 0.38
C ARG A 566 16.98 -10.69 -1.09
N ASP A 567 16.03 -11.28 -1.81
CA ASP A 567 15.83 -11.03 -3.23
C ASP A 567 14.54 -10.20 -3.46
N ILE A 568 14.63 -9.20 -4.33
CA ILE A 568 13.48 -8.62 -5.01
C ILE A 568 13.22 -9.47 -6.25
N VAL A 569 11.97 -9.84 -6.46
CA VAL A 569 11.57 -10.79 -7.51
C VAL A 569 10.81 -10.08 -8.62
N TYR A 570 11.25 -10.30 -9.86
CA TYR A 570 10.60 -9.79 -11.07
C TYR A 570 10.11 -10.96 -11.91
N PRO A 571 8.82 -11.31 -11.85
CA PRO A 571 8.26 -12.44 -12.57
C PRO A 571 8.20 -12.20 -14.08
N TYR A 572 8.40 -13.27 -14.87
CA TYR A 572 8.30 -13.28 -16.33
C TYR A 572 9.05 -12.12 -17.00
N PRO A 573 10.35 -11.91 -16.67
CA PRO A 573 11.11 -10.78 -17.17
C PRO A 573 11.37 -10.88 -18.66
N LYS A 574 11.40 -9.72 -19.33
CA LYS A 574 11.75 -9.58 -20.74
C LYS A 574 12.69 -8.39 -20.95
N ALA A 575 13.53 -8.48 -21.96
CA ALA A 575 14.26 -7.35 -22.51
C ALA A 575 14.03 -7.36 -24.03
N ARG A 576 13.21 -6.42 -24.50
CA ARG A 576 12.90 -6.31 -25.93
C ARG A 576 13.89 -5.34 -26.56
N PRO A 577 14.63 -5.73 -27.61
CA PRO A 577 15.41 -4.79 -28.35
C PRO A 577 14.49 -3.76 -29.01
N ILE A 578 14.80 -2.51 -28.84
CA ILE A 578 14.09 -1.41 -29.48
C ILE A 578 15.08 -0.49 -30.17
N THR A 579 14.68 0.07 -31.30
CA THR A 579 15.39 1.15 -31.96
C THR A 579 14.58 2.42 -31.72
N MET A 580 15.17 3.40 -31.05
CA MET A 580 14.59 4.71 -30.92
C MET A 580 15.15 5.60 -32.01
N VAL A 581 14.29 6.08 -32.90
CA VAL A 581 14.65 7.06 -33.92
C VAL A 581 14.16 8.42 -33.42
N ARG A 582 15.09 9.34 -33.18
CA ARG A 582 14.75 10.69 -32.74
C ARG A 582 14.66 11.63 -33.90
N TYR A 583 13.53 12.29 -33.99
CA TYR A 583 13.33 13.47 -34.79
C TYR A 583 13.43 14.71 -33.88
N ALA A 584 13.61 15.88 -34.40
CA ALA A 584 13.81 17.10 -33.60
C ALA A 584 12.74 17.38 -32.54
N ARG A 585 11.55 16.79 -32.66
CA ARG A 585 10.44 16.93 -31.71
C ARG A 585 9.80 15.64 -31.22
N ASN A 586 10.07 14.51 -31.89
CA ASN A 586 9.41 13.24 -31.61
C ASN A 586 10.41 12.10 -31.50
N VAL A 587 10.11 11.12 -30.67
CA VAL A 587 10.80 9.84 -30.64
C VAL A 587 9.87 8.78 -31.24
N VAL A 588 10.29 8.12 -32.29
CA VAL A 588 9.63 6.95 -32.83
C VAL A 588 10.31 5.73 -32.21
N VAL A 589 9.52 4.88 -31.59
CA VAL A 589 9.99 3.62 -31.02
C VAL A 589 9.60 2.50 -31.99
N GLU A 590 10.59 1.80 -32.52
CA GLU A 590 10.42 0.65 -33.39
C GLU A 590 10.74 -0.62 -32.62
N VAL A 591 9.79 -1.54 -32.61
CA VAL A 591 9.95 -2.90 -32.05
C VAL A 591 9.88 -3.89 -33.21
N PRO A 592 10.83 -4.81 -33.37
CA PRO A 592 10.76 -5.81 -34.44
C PRO A 592 9.45 -6.58 -34.43
N GLY A 593 8.69 -6.52 -35.54
CA GLY A 593 7.39 -7.19 -35.69
C GLY A 593 6.17 -6.43 -35.15
N GLU A 594 6.33 -5.21 -34.66
CA GLU A 594 5.24 -4.33 -34.20
C GLU A 594 5.17 -3.05 -35.05
N GLN A 595 4.00 -2.37 -35.01
CA GLN A 595 3.88 -1.04 -35.65
C GLN A 595 4.68 0.00 -34.84
N PRO A 596 5.41 0.92 -35.50
CA PRO A 596 6.13 1.97 -34.83
C PRO A 596 5.22 2.85 -33.98
N THR A 597 5.63 3.17 -32.76
CA THR A 597 4.88 4.08 -31.87
C THR A 597 5.59 5.41 -31.75
N VAL A 598 4.85 6.52 -31.90
CA VAL A 598 5.36 7.87 -31.76
C VAL A 598 5.16 8.33 -30.31
N ARG A 599 6.24 8.76 -29.66
CA ARG A 599 6.18 9.46 -28.37
C ARG A 599 6.53 10.94 -28.61
N GLU A 600 5.60 11.84 -28.30
CA GLU A 600 5.92 13.27 -28.26
C GLU A 600 6.90 13.55 -27.13
N GLU A 601 8.14 13.83 -27.44
CA GLU A 601 9.11 14.44 -26.52
C GLU A 601 9.31 15.88 -26.92
N LYS A 602 8.80 16.81 -26.14
CA LYS A 602 9.15 18.22 -26.28
C LYS A 602 10.62 18.37 -25.93
N SER A 603 11.44 18.72 -26.93
CA SER A 603 12.89 19.04 -26.95
C SER A 603 13.64 18.78 -25.63
N ASP A 604 14.31 17.65 -25.52
CA ASP A 604 15.26 17.33 -24.46
C ASP A 604 16.69 17.34 -25.04
N TRP A 605 17.21 18.51 -25.32
CA TRP A 605 18.52 18.70 -25.96
C TRP A 605 19.66 18.08 -25.18
N GLU A 606 19.61 18.11 -23.86
CA GLU A 606 20.66 17.54 -23.00
C GLU A 606 20.68 16.01 -23.08
N ARG A 607 19.53 15.40 -23.19
CA ARG A 607 19.40 13.95 -23.38
C ARG A 607 19.81 13.52 -24.80
N LEU A 608 19.55 14.37 -25.80
CA LEU A 608 20.07 14.23 -27.17
C LEU A 608 21.58 14.37 -27.22
N ALA A 609 22.12 15.41 -26.59
CA ALA A 609 23.54 15.72 -26.57
C ALA A 609 24.40 14.60 -25.95
N GLY A 610 23.91 13.92 -24.90
CA GLY A 610 24.60 12.79 -24.29
C GLY A 610 24.68 11.52 -25.15
N HIS A 611 23.99 11.47 -26.29
CA HIS A 611 23.93 10.33 -27.19
C HIS A 611 24.42 10.60 -28.63
N LEU A 612 24.74 11.84 -28.95
CA LEU A 612 25.30 12.22 -30.24
C LEU A 612 26.83 12.33 -30.12
N ASP A 613 27.54 12.11 -31.22
CA ASP A 613 28.96 12.40 -31.22
C ASP A 613 29.20 13.91 -31.06
N PRO A 614 30.38 14.32 -30.56
CA PRO A 614 30.68 15.74 -30.30
C PRO A 614 30.51 16.67 -31.50
N GLN A 615 30.73 16.18 -32.74
CA GLN A 615 30.56 16.98 -33.96
C GLN A 615 29.08 17.18 -34.29
N GLN A 616 28.27 16.17 -34.08
CA GLN A 616 26.81 16.27 -34.22
C GLN A 616 26.19 17.21 -33.18
N VAL A 617 26.67 17.14 -31.92
CA VAL A 617 26.25 18.09 -30.87
C VAL A 617 26.60 19.51 -31.23
N ALA A 618 27.83 19.79 -31.70
CA ALA A 618 28.25 21.11 -32.09
C ALA A 618 27.41 21.67 -33.25
N ALA A 619 27.15 20.86 -34.28
CA ALA A 619 26.30 21.25 -35.41
C ALA A 619 24.85 21.60 -35.01
N TYR A 620 24.32 20.99 -33.92
CA TYR A 620 22.98 21.29 -33.41
C TYR A 620 22.94 22.50 -32.47
N VAL A 621 23.98 22.71 -31.66
CA VAL A 621 24.11 23.88 -30.77
C VAL A 621 24.26 25.16 -31.56
N ASP A 622 25.01 25.13 -32.66
CA ASP A 622 25.20 26.30 -33.54
C ASP A 622 23.92 26.77 -34.27
N LEU A 623 22.91 25.92 -34.35
CA LEU A 623 21.65 26.24 -35.03
C LEU A 623 20.60 26.92 -34.10
N GLY A 624 20.82 26.93 -32.79
CA GLY A 624 20.01 27.64 -31.79
C GLY A 624 18.53 27.20 -31.72
N ASP A 625 17.78 27.77 -30.78
CA ASP A 625 16.35 27.49 -30.54
C ASP A 625 15.42 27.92 -31.68
N SER A 626 15.91 28.76 -32.62
CA SER A 626 15.15 29.24 -33.76
C SER A 626 15.15 28.32 -34.97
N PHE A 627 15.88 27.21 -34.91
CA PHE A 627 15.94 26.25 -35.99
C PHE A 627 14.69 25.37 -36.01
N LEU A 628 13.74 25.71 -36.86
CA LEU A 628 12.64 24.86 -37.26
C LEU A 628 13.17 23.73 -38.15
N CYS A 629 13.72 22.68 -37.53
CA CYS A 629 14.06 21.49 -38.27
C CYS A 629 12.80 20.91 -38.90
N PRO A 630 12.81 20.59 -40.18
CA PRO A 630 11.74 19.80 -40.77
C PRO A 630 11.53 18.54 -39.95
N TRP A 631 10.29 18.13 -39.73
CA TRP A 631 9.88 16.95 -38.99
C TRP A 631 10.59 15.66 -39.39
N GLU A 632 11.17 15.61 -40.54
CA GLU A 632 11.83 14.49 -41.20
C GLU A 632 13.31 14.33 -40.89
N ARG A 633 13.94 15.28 -40.15
CA ARG A 633 15.35 15.12 -39.80
C ARG A 633 15.55 14.19 -38.64
N ILE A 634 16.12 13.02 -38.92
CA ILE A 634 16.59 12.06 -37.95
C ILE A 634 17.76 12.69 -37.17
N THR A 635 17.60 12.81 -35.84
CA THR A 635 18.64 13.35 -34.96
C THR A 635 19.48 12.26 -34.31
N GLY A 636 19.08 10.98 -34.42
CA GLY A 636 19.84 9.83 -33.96
C GLY A 636 19.07 8.53 -34.04
N HIS A 637 19.81 7.44 -34.19
CA HIS A 637 19.32 6.09 -33.99
C HIS A 637 19.93 5.52 -32.71
N PHE A 638 19.09 5.05 -31.78
CA PHE A 638 19.56 4.46 -30.54
C PHE A 638 19.03 3.03 -30.44
N HIS A 639 19.95 2.09 -30.39
CA HIS A 639 19.61 0.69 -30.09
C HIS A 639 19.67 0.47 -28.58
N THR A 640 18.56 0.14 -27.98
CA THR A 640 18.47 -0.13 -26.55
C THR A 640 17.50 -1.28 -26.29
N HIS A 641 17.17 -1.53 -25.04
CA HIS A 641 16.19 -2.54 -24.66
C HIS A 641 15.11 -1.90 -23.76
N GLU A 642 13.86 -2.21 -24.05
CA GLU A 642 12.76 -1.96 -23.12
C GLU A 642 12.68 -3.15 -22.15
N LEU A 643 12.81 -2.88 -20.86
CA LEU A 643 12.74 -3.91 -19.81
C LEU A 643 11.31 -4.03 -19.31
N GLU A 644 10.84 -5.28 -19.20
CA GLU A 644 9.49 -5.58 -18.74
C GLU A 644 9.49 -6.75 -17.76
N PHE A 645 8.50 -6.76 -16.87
CA PHE A 645 8.17 -7.90 -16.02
C PHE A 645 6.66 -7.93 -15.76
N TRP A 646 6.16 -9.04 -15.23
CA TRP A 646 4.76 -9.17 -14.88
C TRP A 646 4.55 -8.74 -13.42
N GLY A 647 3.66 -7.79 -13.16
CA GLY A 647 3.48 -7.20 -11.85
C GLY A 647 2.18 -6.42 -11.71
N HIS A 648 2.06 -5.69 -10.63
CA HIS A 648 0.89 -4.85 -10.33
C HIS A 648 0.94 -3.57 -11.19
N VAL A 649 -0.07 -3.39 -12.02
CA VAL A 649 -0.35 -2.17 -12.79
C VAL A 649 -1.34 -1.32 -11.98
N LYS A 650 -1.51 -0.05 -12.31
CA LYS A 650 -2.50 0.82 -11.64
C LYS A 650 -3.89 0.17 -11.62
N ASP A 651 -4.71 0.54 -10.62
CA ASP A 651 -6.11 0.12 -10.45
C ASP A 651 -6.33 -1.37 -10.16
N ALA A 652 -5.43 -1.97 -9.36
CA ALA A 652 -5.50 -3.36 -8.88
C ALA A 652 -5.46 -4.44 -9.98
N HIS A 653 -5.01 -4.09 -11.20
CA HIS A 653 -4.79 -5.04 -12.27
C HIS A 653 -3.35 -5.56 -12.26
N TRP A 654 -3.19 -6.82 -12.67
CA TRP A 654 -1.90 -7.45 -12.86
C TRP A 654 -1.61 -7.56 -14.37
N GLY A 655 -0.40 -7.22 -14.77
CA GLY A 655 -0.02 -7.21 -16.18
C GLY A 655 1.45 -6.88 -16.38
N THR A 656 1.79 -6.51 -17.61
CA THR A 656 3.16 -6.10 -17.96
C THR A 656 3.48 -4.73 -17.40
N VAL A 657 4.56 -4.67 -16.63
CA VAL A 657 5.12 -3.44 -16.05
C VAL A 657 6.46 -3.16 -16.72
N LYS A 658 6.65 -1.93 -17.19
CA LYS A 658 7.93 -1.46 -17.75
C LYS A 658 8.84 -1.01 -16.60
N THR A 659 10.14 -1.25 -16.76
CA THR A 659 11.18 -0.82 -15.83
C THR A 659 12.42 -0.33 -16.58
N TYR A 660 13.35 0.29 -15.87
CA TYR A 660 14.59 0.86 -16.41
C TYR A 660 15.63 0.96 -15.29
N GLY A 661 16.87 1.23 -15.62
CA GLY A 661 17.98 1.20 -14.67
C GLY A 661 17.79 2.06 -13.42
N GLY A 662 17.28 3.28 -13.56
CA GLY A 662 16.99 4.16 -12.42
C GLY A 662 15.89 3.61 -11.51
N ASP A 663 14.84 2.98 -12.05
CA ASP A 663 13.79 2.34 -11.29
C ASP A 663 14.27 1.07 -10.55
N LEU A 664 15.19 0.33 -11.17
CA LEU A 664 15.86 -0.82 -10.51
C LEU A 664 16.75 -0.35 -9.35
N LEU A 665 17.53 0.72 -9.54
CA LEU A 665 18.34 1.32 -8.48
C LEU A 665 17.48 1.90 -7.37
N GLN A 666 16.34 2.52 -7.67
CA GLN A 666 15.35 2.96 -6.69
C GLN A 666 14.84 1.77 -5.86
N SER A 667 14.50 0.67 -6.52
CA SER A 667 14.00 -0.54 -5.86
C SER A 667 15.05 -1.14 -4.92
N ALA A 668 16.33 -1.15 -5.32
CA ALA A 668 17.44 -1.59 -4.48
C ALA A 668 17.64 -0.66 -3.27
N THR A 669 17.65 0.66 -3.48
CA THR A 669 17.82 1.68 -2.42
C THR A 669 16.70 1.60 -1.41
N GLN A 670 15.47 1.63 -1.86
CA GLN A 670 14.29 1.57 -0.99
C GLN A 670 14.13 0.22 -0.29
N GLY A 671 14.49 -0.86 -0.98
CA GLY A 671 14.49 -2.19 -0.40
C GLY A 671 15.53 -2.32 0.73
N THR A 672 16.73 -1.81 0.53
CA THR A 672 17.78 -1.80 1.57
C THR A 672 17.38 -0.89 2.75
N GLY A 673 16.71 0.24 2.51
CA GLY A 673 16.16 1.10 3.57
C GLY A 673 15.15 0.37 4.44
N MET A 674 14.28 -0.43 3.80
CA MET A 674 13.36 -1.31 4.53
C MET A 674 14.10 -2.34 5.38
N ASP A 675 15.19 -2.92 4.88
CA ASP A 675 15.99 -3.91 5.64
C ASP A 675 16.65 -3.28 6.87
N PHE A 676 17.14 -2.04 6.78
CA PHE A 676 17.65 -1.28 7.93
C PHE A 676 16.57 -1.01 8.97
N LEU A 677 15.39 -0.50 8.53
CA LEU A 677 14.29 -0.22 9.45
C LEU A 677 13.81 -1.48 10.16
N LEU A 678 13.67 -2.58 9.43
CA LEU A 678 13.28 -3.86 9.99
C LEU A 678 14.30 -4.35 11.01
N HIS A 679 15.60 -4.32 10.68
CA HIS A 679 16.68 -4.70 11.58
C HIS A 679 16.63 -3.88 12.88
N GLY A 680 16.53 -2.55 12.76
CA GLY A 680 16.46 -1.65 13.90
C GLY A 680 15.22 -1.89 14.77
N CYS A 681 14.05 -2.12 14.16
CA CYS A 681 12.83 -2.42 14.92
C CYS A 681 12.92 -3.76 15.69
N VAL A 682 13.52 -4.79 15.08
CA VAL A 682 13.75 -6.09 15.74
C VAL A 682 14.76 -5.93 16.90
N GLU A 683 15.82 -5.15 16.71
CA GLU A 683 16.80 -4.85 17.79
C GLU A 683 16.15 -4.03 18.93
N ALA A 684 15.25 -3.09 18.59
CA ALA A 684 14.49 -2.36 19.58
C ALA A 684 13.57 -3.29 20.42
N GLU A 685 12.89 -4.25 19.79
CA GLU A 685 12.11 -5.27 20.54
C GLU A 685 13.00 -6.11 21.45
N LYS A 686 14.19 -6.56 21.00
CA LYS A 686 15.14 -7.33 21.82
C LYS A 686 15.61 -6.54 23.04
N ARG A 687 15.71 -5.21 22.94
CA ARG A 687 16.04 -4.32 24.04
C ARG A 687 14.82 -3.96 24.91
N GLY A 688 13.64 -4.52 24.62
CA GLY A 688 12.39 -4.33 25.38
C GLY A 688 11.62 -3.07 25.05
N HIS A 689 11.90 -2.42 23.90
CA HIS A 689 11.03 -1.40 23.35
C HIS A 689 9.83 -2.04 22.64
N GLU A 690 8.76 -1.27 22.48
CA GLU A 690 7.55 -1.72 21.81
C GLU A 690 7.19 -0.84 20.61
N PRO A 691 7.87 -0.99 19.46
CA PRO A 691 7.44 -0.30 18.24
C PRO A 691 6.02 -0.72 17.86
N PHE A 692 5.14 0.26 17.65
CA PHE A 692 3.72 0.02 17.30
C PHE A 692 3.33 0.60 15.95
N PHE A 693 4.24 1.30 15.28
CA PHE A 693 3.95 2.03 14.06
C PHE A 693 5.21 2.21 13.22
N VAL A 694 5.13 1.92 11.93
CA VAL A 694 6.23 2.14 10.98
C VAL A 694 5.69 2.85 9.74
N VAL A 695 6.38 3.91 9.29
CA VAL A 695 6.03 4.66 8.09
C VAL A 695 7.29 5.09 7.36
N HIS A 696 7.51 4.59 6.16
CA HIS A 696 8.68 4.85 5.32
C HIS A 696 10.00 4.47 6.01
N ASP A 697 10.67 5.41 6.63
CA ASP A 697 11.94 5.34 7.35
C ASP A 697 11.80 5.71 8.83
N GLN A 698 10.55 5.77 9.33
CA GLN A 698 10.20 6.21 10.68
C GLN A 698 9.60 5.06 11.49
N ALA A 699 9.93 5.00 12.78
CA ALA A 699 9.31 4.12 13.75
C ALA A 699 8.82 4.91 14.97
N LEU A 700 7.62 4.58 15.45
CA LEU A 700 7.09 5.08 16.72
C LEU A 700 7.03 3.95 17.74
N GLY A 701 7.43 4.25 18.97
CA GLY A 701 7.40 3.31 20.10
C GLY A 701 6.73 3.91 21.34
N HIS A 702 6.29 3.03 22.23
CA HIS A 702 5.84 3.43 23.55
C HIS A 702 7.02 3.92 24.40
N HIS A 703 6.78 5.00 25.17
CA HIS A 703 7.66 5.32 26.28
C HIS A 703 7.40 4.29 27.41
N ALA A 704 8.27 3.30 27.53
CA ALA A 704 8.20 2.29 28.57
C ALA A 704 9.05 2.72 29.79
N GLU A 705 8.63 2.31 30.98
CA GLU A 705 9.37 2.59 32.21
C GLU A 705 10.80 2.03 32.15
N GLY A 706 11.77 2.84 32.52
CA GLY A 706 13.20 2.47 32.48
C GLY A 706 13.84 2.48 31.08
N ARG A 707 13.16 3.02 30.06
CA ARG A 707 13.69 3.19 28.69
C ARG A 707 13.78 4.66 28.33
N THR A 708 14.76 5.01 27.49
CA THR A 708 14.99 6.37 27.01
C THR A 708 14.81 6.49 25.51
N LEU A 709 14.64 7.72 25.02
CA LEU A 709 14.63 8.00 23.58
C LEU A 709 15.96 7.65 22.94
N GLU A 710 17.07 7.96 23.63
CA GLU A 710 18.43 7.69 23.16
C GLU A 710 18.67 6.18 22.97
N ASP A 711 18.20 5.33 23.91
CA ASP A 711 18.27 3.89 23.80
C ASP A 711 17.44 3.36 22.62
N PHE A 712 16.26 3.98 22.36
CA PHE A 712 15.45 3.63 21.21
C PHE A 712 16.10 4.04 19.87
N ILE A 713 16.71 5.24 19.81
CA ILE A 713 17.49 5.70 18.64
C ILE A 713 18.69 4.76 18.41
N GLU A 714 19.44 4.45 19.46
CA GLU A 714 20.60 3.54 19.36
C GLU A 714 20.17 2.15 18.88
N ALA A 715 19.05 1.62 19.37
CA ALA A 715 18.52 0.35 18.93
C ALA A 715 18.16 0.36 17.44
N LEU A 716 17.45 1.41 16.99
CA LEU A 716 17.10 1.57 15.58
C LEU A 716 18.32 1.75 14.67
N CYS A 717 19.36 2.43 15.15
CA CYS A 717 20.62 2.66 14.44
C CYS A 717 21.63 1.52 14.59
N THR A 718 21.27 0.38 15.21
CA THR A 718 22.15 -0.78 15.30
C THR A 718 22.55 -1.24 13.89
N ARG A 719 23.85 -1.29 13.64
CA ARG A 719 24.39 -1.65 12.31
C ARG A 719 24.31 -3.16 12.11
N PRO A 720 23.67 -3.62 11.03
CA PRO A 720 23.62 -5.04 10.74
C PRO A 720 24.95 -5.58 10.23
N ALA A 721 25.23 -6.86 10.47
CA ALA A 721 26.48 -7.53 10.04
C ALA A 721 26.69 -7.51 8.52
N TRP A 722 25.62 -7.39 7.73
CA TRP A 722 25.70 -7.29 6.27
C TRP A 722 26.05 -5.88 5.76
N PHE A 723 26.10 -4.85 6.64
CA PHE A 723 26.52 -3.50 6.31
C PHE A 723 27.15 -2.78 7.54
N PRO A 724 28.30 -3.27 8.07
CA PRO A 724 28.87 -2.81 9.35
C PRO A 724 29.34 -1.35 9.32
N ASP A 725 29.82 -0.87 8.18
CA ASP A 725 30.41 0.47 8.02
C ASP A 725 29.43 1.52 7.51
N PHE A 726 28.14 1.17 7.39
CA PHE A 726 27.13 2.11 6.87
C PHE A 726 26.91 3.28 7.85
N PRO A 727 26.96 4.55 7.37
CA PRO A 727 26.76 5.71 8.22
C PRO A 727 25.26 5.94 8.52
N LEU A 728 24.65 4.99 9.25
CA LEU A 728 23.27 5.08 9.68
C LEU A 728 23.14 6.12 10.80
N ASP A 729 22.10 6.92 10.73
CA ASP A 729 21.82 8.00 11.66
C ASP A 729 20.32 8.25 11.73
N ALA A 730 19.81 8.74 12.86
CA ALA A 730 18.41 9.01 13.08
C ALA A 730 18.19 10.19 14.01
N ASP A 731 17.15 10.94 13.73
CA ASP A 731 16.64 12.00 14.60
C ASP A 731 15.38 11.51 15.33
N GLY A 732 15.27 11.85 16.59
CA GLY A 732 14.13 11.43 17.41
C GLY A 732 13.63 12.51 18.34
N SER A 733 12.35 12.39 18.72
CA SER A 733 11.71 13.24 19.72
C SER A 733 10.73 12.43 20.56
N MET A 734 10.47 12.93 21.78
CA MET A 734 9.35 12.50 22.61
C MET A 734 8.23 13.52 22.49
N ALA A 735 7.01 13.03 22.30
CA ALA A 735 5.83 13.88 22.21
C ALA A 735 4.59 13.15 22.75
N ASP A 736 3.57 13.94 23.12
CA ASP A 736 2.28 13.38 23.58
C ASP A 736 1.46 12.77 22.42
N SER A 737 1.90 12.97 21.17
CA SER A 737 1.21 12.51 19.98
C SER A 737 2.15 12.43 18.79
N TYR A 738 1.74 11.74 17.72
CA TYR A 738 2.49 11.69 16.48
C TYR A 738 2.58 13.07 15.81
N GLN A 739 3.79 13.62 15.76
CA GLN A 739 4.07 14.97 15.27
C GLN A 739 5.32 14.97 14.38
N LYS A 740 5.31 14.30 13.26
CA LYS A 740 6.48 14.31 12.38
C LYS A 740 6.87 15.76 11.98
N ASP A 741 8.13 16.11 12.17
CA ASP A 741 8.69 17.42 11.79
C ASP A 741 8.77 17.67 10.28
#